data_c12f563d54a01003600b3649e77ddbe3
#
_entry.id   c12f563d54a01003600b3649e77ddbe3
#
_cell.length_a   1.000
_cell.length_b   1.000
_cell.length_c   1.000
_cell.angle_alpha   90.00
_cell.angle_beta   90.00
_cell.angle_gamma   90.00
#
_symmetry.space_group_name_H-M   'P 1'
#
loop_
_entity.id
_entity.type
_entity.pdbx_description
1 polymer ?
#
loop_
_entity_poly.entity_id
_entity_poly.type
_entity_poly.pdbx_seq_one_letter_code
_entity_poly.pdbx_strand_id
1 'polypeptide(L)'
;MGVPSFYRWLINKYPKAVTNTNTSTVEYDNLYLDMNSIIHPCFHPNDDDNNINNISPTTFDQVFTNMFDYIDQLVTIVKPRKLLYMAIDGVAPQGKMYNQRTRRFRTAKDDEMREAEEERLRKQFEMEGKQVLPKQECEVSDSNIITPGTEFMHQLSKALKSYISLRISSNSLWKDIMVILSDANVPGEGEHKIISFIRKQRGLPDYDPNTVHCLYGSDADLIMLGLSSHEPHFSIIREVVPNYHEKLQQNAVKRFELLHIWLLREYLELEMKIQDPPKNFTVDFERIVDDFIFICFFAGNDFLPHLPSLDNIFEGAIDLLMTVYKKEFNKFGGYLVDINKMGEKCMTFVRLSRVEKFILMVGAYEEKIFNKRSAIRDKKLRRLISDQERSKQEEQNAFDYMDIENESSSNCTVSDEEILKNTKDLKEELNKCIKEKGDLLKSGDFLIDKIKLGTVGFKERYYKEKFSVEGSTNIELKRKEIMQKYTEGLLWVLQYYFSGVASWTWFYPYHYGPFASDLKGMGQVRVCFEKGVPFLPFDQLLSVLPQRSSYALPKAYAHLMLDEQSKIFDLFPQNFEIDIEGKRFMWQGICKLPYMDEKRLLAETRELMNGLTETEAKRNSVEVDRLLVSNTAKVAEKICSLSSNKLDTSISSDGIGGIISLCHEGVEENQQDSVFCVKYEMPVNGSSHIQHLLYGVNFPEKTIFENDIKETVLWHELQQYHNCFERSNNQDNWRSSNREGNNSKFPPTASAFGGRIYGPSESIHKGAGVGWGSGRGKPERIDHDILNERMSTFTPFRKQPNDYGGSSYQQRSNAPFSRGQGRVQQNPNNVYSWKGVSSNSNNSVQPQWNESKDKSRW
;
A
#
# COMPACT_ATOMS: atom_id res chain seq x y z
N MET A 1 3.14 0.99 -2.04
CA MET A 1 2.53 1.81 -0.96
C MET A 1 1.01 1.73 -0.95
N GLY A 2 0.33 1.48 -2.04
CA GLY A 2 -1.11 1.34 -2.10
C GLY A 2 -1.89 2.43 -1.35
N VAL A 3 -3.08 2.09 -0.87
CA VAL A 3 -3.93 3.03 -0.11
C VAL A 3 -3.29 3.32 1.26
N PRO A 4 -2.84 4.56 1.56
CA PRO A 4 -2.10 4.87 2.78
C PRO A 4 -2.85 4.47 4.05
N SER A 5 -2.18 3.78 4.98
CA SER A 5 -2.75 3.35 6.27
C SER A 5 -3.91 2.35 6.19
N PHE A 6 -4.18 1.76 5.03
CA PHE A 6 -5.28 0.83 4.81
C PHE A 6 -5.21 -0.39 5.74
N TYR A 7 -4.04 -1.03 5.86
CA TYR A 7 -3.85 -2.18 6.74
C TYR A 7 -4.23 -1.87 8.20
N ARG A 8 -3.79 -0.73 8.72
CA ARG A 8 -4.09 -0.35 10.11
C ARG A 8 -5.58 -0.08 10.33
N TRP A 9 -6.24 0.55 9.37
CA TRP A 9 -7.69 0.72 9.38
C TRP A 9 -8.38 -0.65 9.40
N LEU A 10 -7.93 -1.57 8.53
CA LEU A 10 -8.50 -2.90 8.37
C LEU A 10 -8.43 -3.72 9.68
N ILE A 11 -7.24 -3.82 10.30
CA ILE A 11 -7.08 -4.60 11.54
C ILE A 11 -7.85 -4.02 12.72
N ASN A 12 -8.03 -2.70 12.78
CA ASN A 12 -8.87 -2.07 13.79
C ASN A 12 -10.36 -2.35 13.57
N LYS A 13 -10.78 -2.43 12.32
CA LYS A 13 -12.17 -2.69 11.95
C LYS A 13 -12.51 -4.17 11.97
N TYR A 14 -11.62 -5.03 11.49
CA TYR A 14 -11.78 -6.45 11.28
C TYR A 14 -10.70 -7.29 12.01
N PRO A 15 -10.66 -7.24 13.35
CA PRO A 15 -9.54 -7.80 14.12
C PRO A 15 -9.39 -9.32 14.02
N LYS A 16 -10.46 -10.08 13.78
CA LYS A 16 -10.38 -11.53 13.63
C LYS A 16 -9.77 -11.98 12.30
N ALA A 17 -9.63 -11.07 11.32
CA ALA A 17 -8.99 -11.39 10.05
C ALA A 17 -7.48 -11.64 10.19
N VAL A 18 -6.88 -11.27 11.32
CA VAL A 18 -5.45 -11.44 11.59
C VAL A 18 -5.22 -12.45 12.71
N THR A 19 -4.29 -13.37 12.49
CA THR A 19 -3.87 -14.38 13.45
C THR A 19 -2.36 -14.41 13.60
N ASN A 20 -1.88 -14.88 14.74
CA ASN A 20 -0.45 -15.07 14.94
C ASN A 20 0.01 -16.36 14.24
N THR A 21 1.19 -16.35 13.61
CA THR A 21 1.77 -17.52 12.93
C THR A 21 1.92 -18.72 13.87
N ASN A 22 2.19 -18.51 15.14
CA ASN A 22 2.36 -19.58 16.13
C ASN A 22 1.07 -20.34 16.46
N THR A 23 -0.09 -19.76 16.12
CA THR A 23 -1.41 -20.37 16.38
C THR A 23 -2.08 -20.91 15.12
N SER A 24 -1.51 -20.66 13.96
CA SER A 24 -2.05 -21.11 12.68
C SER A 24 -1.74 -22.58 12.46
N THR A 25 -2.78 -23.34 12.08
CA THR A 25 -2.69 -24.74 11.66
C THR A 25 -2.82 -24.90 10.14
N VAL A 26 -2.83 -23.80 9.40
CA VAL A 26 -3.03 -23.81 7.96
C VAL A 26 -1.76 -24.33 7.27
N GLU A 27 -1.92 -25.33 6.43
CA GLU A 27 -0.87 -25.84 5.54
C GLU A 27 -0.94 -25.12 4.20
N TYR A 28 0.21 -24.64 3.71
CA TYR A 28 0.29 -23.85 2.48
C TYR A 28 0.88 -24.68 1.34
N ASP A 29 0.25 -24.57 0.17
CA ASP A 29 0.79 -25.15 -1.07
C ASP A 29 1.87 -24.27 -1.67
N ASN A 30 1.59 -22.98 -1.78
CA ASN A 30 2.43 -22.03 -2.46
C ASN A 30 2.82 -20.88 -1.54
N LEU A 31 4.10 -20.53 -1.56
CA LEU A 31 4.63 -19.31 -0.94
C LEU A 31 5.12 -18.36 -2.04
N TYR A 32 4.63 -17.14 -1.97
CA TYR A 32 5.04 -16.04 -2.85
C TYR A 32 5.77 -15.00 -2.03
N LEU A 33 6.93 -14.55 -2.51
CA LEU A 33 7.73 -13.52 -1.85
C LEU A 33 7.76 -12.26 -2.71
N ASP A 34 7.18 -11.18 -2.21
CA ASP A 34 7.54 -9.85 -2.66
C ASP A 34 8.94 -9.53 -2.13
N MET A 35 9.94 -9.78 -2.98
CA MET A 35 11.35 -9.71 -2.59
C MET A 35 11.76 -8.30 -2.18
N ASN A 36 11.12 -7.29 -2.74
CA ASN A 36 11.43 -5.93 -2.39
C ASN A 36 11.08 -5.62 -0.94
N SER A 37 10.04 -6.26 -0.38
CA SER A 37 9.71 -6.22 1.05
C SER A 37 10.76 -6.91 1.95
N ILE A 38 11.68 -7.70 1.37
CA ILE A 38 12.83 -8.31 2.07
C ILE A 38 14.11 -7.49 1.84
N ILE A 39 14.39 -7.10 0.59
CA ILE A 39 15.61 -6.40 0.19
C ILE A 39 15.79 -5.11 0.99
N HIS A 40 14.78 -4.26 1.04
CA HIS A 40 14.89 -2.95 1.69
C HIS A 40 15.14 -3.02 3.20
N PRO A 41 14.44 -3.84 4.01
CA PRO A 41 14.75 -3.98 5.42
C PRO A 41 16.13 -4.61 5.70
N CYS A 42 16.61 -5.47 4.80
CA CYS A 42 17.95 -6.06 4.92
C CYS A 42 19.06 -5.07 4.50
N PHE A 43 18.74 -4.16 3.58
CA PHE A 43 19.64 -3.10 3.15
C PHE A 43 19.79 -2.00 4.21
N HIS A 44 18.68 -1.58 4.81
CA HIS A 44 18.63 -0.61 5.90
C HIS A 44 17.84 -1.19 7.08
N PRO A 45 18.47 -2.01 7.94
CA PRO A 45 17.86 -2.41 9.19
C PRO A 45 17.51 -1.18 10.01
N ASN A 46 16.34 -1.18 10.66
CA ASN A 46 15.91 -0.05 11.46
C ASN A 46 16.95 0.30 12.52
N ASP A 47 17.52 1.50 12.46
CA ASP A 47 18.45 2.08 13.46
C ASP A 47 17.82 2.23 14.86
N ASP A 48 16.53 1.91 15.00
CA ASP A 48 15.77 1.98 16.27
C ASP A 48 16.10 0.85 17.25
N ASP A 49 16.82 -0.18 16.82
CA ASP A 49 17.30 -1.20 17.73
C ASP A 49 18.52 -0.68 18.48
N ASN A 50 18.29 -0.27 19.74
CA ASN A 50 19.36 0.02 20.71
C ASN A 50 20.25 -1.20 21.00
N ASN A 51 20.22 -2.18 20.13
CA ASN A 51 21.03 -3.37 20.19
C ASN A 51 22.40 -3.03 19.58
N ILE A 52 23.36 -2.81 20.43
CA ILE A 52 24.78 -2.54 20.10
C ILE A 52 25.35 -3.62 19.15
N ASN A 53 24.68 -4.77 19.03
CA ASN A 53 25.10 -5.90 18.22
C ASN A 53 24.50 -5.94 16.80
N ASN A 54 23.56 -5.07 16.46
CA ASN A 54 23.04 -4.96 15.09
C ASN A 54 23.87 -3.94 14.31
N ILE A 55 25.02 -4.40 13.83
CA ILE A 55 25.88 -3.63 12.92
C ILE A 55 25.10 -3.54 11.58
N SER A 56 24.76 -2.33 11.17
CA SER A 56 24.19 -2.11 9.83
C SER A 56 25.14 -2.67 8.77
N PRO A 57 24.63 -3.36 7.74
CA PRO A 57 25.50 -3.94 6.71
C PRO A 57 26.27 -2.82 6.01
N THR A 58 27.54 -3.06 5.73
CA THR A 58 28.44 -2.14 5.03
C THR A 58 28.76 -2.62 3.62
N THR A 59 28.51 -3.89 3.32
CA THR A 59 28.77 -4.51 2.02
C THR A 59 27.54 -5.20 1.46
N PHE A 60 27.49 -5.40 0.14
CA PHE A 60 26.40 -6.12 -0.52
C PHE A 60 26.30 -7.57 -0.06
N ASP A 61 27.41 -8.25 0.18
CA ASP A 61 27.42 -9.64 0.65
C ASP A 61 26.75 -9.80 2.01
N GLN A 62 26.93 -8.82 2.90
CA GLN A 62 26.22 -8.82 4.20
C GLN A 62 24.72 -8.64 4.01
N VAL A 63 24.30 -7.77 3.08
CA VAL A 63 22.87 -7.61 2.74
C VAL A 63 22.32 -8.93 2.20
N PHE A 64 23.02 -9.59 1.26
CA PHE A 64 22.60 -10.87 0.69
C PHE A 64 22.46 -11.95 1.76
N THR A 65 23.44 -12.05 2.67
CA THR A 65 23.39 -13.00 3.80
C THR A 65 22.16 -12.76 4.67
N ASN A 66 21.91 -11.52 5.08
CA ASN A 66 20.73 -11.16 5.85
C ASN A 66 19.41 -11.51 5.12
N MET A 67 19.39 -11.33 3.80
CA MET A 67 18.23 -11.69 2.98
C MET A 67 18.03 -13.21 2.94
N PHE A 68 19.08 -13.98 2.78
CA PHE A 68 19.00 -15.45 2.74
C PHE A 68 18.49 -16.02 4.06
N ASP A 69 18.99 -15.51 5.18
CA ASP A 69 18.50 -15.89 6.52
C ASP A 69 17.03 -15.54 6.71
N TYR A 70 16.61 -14.39 6.17
CA TYR A 70 15.20 -13.96 6.22
C TYR A 70 14.29 -14.88 5.37
N ILE A 71 14.73 -15.24 4.17
CA ILE A 71 14.00 -16.18 3.30
C ILE A 71 13.88 -17.55 3.96
N ASP A 72 14.99 -18.07 4.53
CA ASP A 72 14.97 -19.33 5.26
C ASP A 72 14.01 -19.32 6.45
N GLN A 73 13.94 -18.21 7.17
CA GLN A 73 12.96 -18.02 8.25
C GLN A 73 11.53 -18.12 7.73
N LEU A 74 11.19 -17.41 6.64
CA LEU A 74 9.85 -17.45 6.04
C LEU A 74 9.48 -18.85 5.54
N VAL A 75 10.40 -19.53 4.85
CA VAL A 75 10.17 -20.90 4.37
C VAL A 75 9.99 -21.87 5.54
N THR A 76 10.72 -21.68 6.64
CA THR A 76 10.59 -22.50 7.86
C THR A 76 9.24 -22.28 8.56
N ILE A 77 8.71 -21.04 8.54
CA ILE A 77 7.41 -20.71 9.12
C ILE A 77 6.28 -21.27 8.27
N VAL A 78 6.30 -21.01 6.97
CA VAL A 78 5.19 -21.31 6.03
C VAL A 78 5.22 -22.76 5.55
N LYS A 79 6.39 -23.33 5.28
CA LYS A 79 6.63 -24.70 4.78
C LYS A 79 5.82 -24.99 3.49
N PRO A 80 6.06 -24.26 2.40
CA PRO A 80 5.33 -24.49 1.17
C PRO A 80 5.53 -25.91 0.66
N ARG A 81 4.46 -26.52 0.11
CA ARG A 81 4.47 -27.92 -0.34
C ARG A 81 4.74 -28.09 -1.83
N LYS A 82 4.43 -27.07 -2.66
CA LYS A 82 4.48 -27.17 -4.13
C LYS A 82 5.38 -26.11 -4.77
N LEU A 83 5.22 -24.82 -4.35
CA LEU A 83 5.88 -23.72 -5.05
C LEU A 83 6.43 -22.69 -4.08
N LEU A 84 7.63 -22.21 -4.37
CA LEU A 84 8.19 -20.94 -3.90
C LEU A 84 8.36 -20.01 -5.12
N TYR A 85 7.63 -18.91 -5.13
CA TYR A 85 7.73 -17.88 -6.18
C TYR A 85 8.37 -16.63 -5.60
N MET A 86 9.53 -16.25 -6.11
CA MET A 86 10.32 -15.11 -5.66
C MET A 86 10.25 -14.02 -6.72
N ALA A 87 9.56 -12.91 -6.44
CA ALA A 87 9.37 -11.81 -7.38
C ALA A 87 10.13 -10.56 -6.93
N ILE A 88 11.02 -10.08 -7.79
CA ILE A 88 11.73 -8.81 -7.62
C ILE A 88 11.10 -7.78 -8.57
N ASP A 89 11.01 -6.52 -8.15
CA ASP A 89 10.57 -5.45 -9.03
C ASP A 89 11.46 -5.34 -10.26
N GLY A 90 10.84 -5.46 -11.42
CA GLY A 90 11.43 -5.12 -12.70
C GLY A 90 11.04 -3.73 -13.16
N VAL A 91 11.22 -3.48 -14.45
CA VAL A 91 10.79 -2.22 -15.05
C VAL A 91 9.30 -2.03 -14.88
N ALA A 92 8.93 -0.96 -14.21
CA ALA A 92 7.54 -0.62 -13.91
C ALA A 92 6.86 0.14 -15.06
N PRO A 93 5.52 0.19 -15.12
CA PRO A 93 4.81 1.11 -16.00
C PRO A 93 5.10 2.58 -15.65
N GLN A 94 5.03 3.49 -16.62
CA GLN A 94 5.32 4.92 -16.40
C GLN A 94 4.45 5.54 -15.29
N GLY A 95 3.22 5.10 -15.12
CA GLY A 95 2.37 5.54 -14.03
C GLY A 95 2.99 5.32 -12.64
N LYS A 96 3.67 4.19 -12.43
CA LYS A 96 4.42 3.90 -11.17
C LYS A 96 5.76 4.64 -11.12
N MET A 97 6.45 4.77 -12.27
CA MET A 97 7.73 5.48 -12.31
C MET A 97 7.63 6.91 -11.79
N TYR A 98 6.52 7.60 -12.07
CA TYR A 98 6.32 8.96 -11.55
C TYR A 98 6.26 8.98 -10.01
N ASN A 99 5.55 8.04 -9.40
CA ASN A 99 5.52 7.88 -7.95
C ASN A 99 6.92 7.55 -7.39
N GLN A 100 7.62 6.60 -8.01
CA GLN A 100 9.00 6.24 -7.65
C GLN A 100 9.93 7.46 -7.74
N ARG A 101 9.85 8.25 -8.84
CA ARG A 101 10.62 9.46 -9.04
C ARG A 101 10.40 10.48 -7.93
N THR A 102 9.14 10.81 -7.66
CA THR A 102 8.77 11.78 -6.62
C THR A 102 9.34 11.37 -5.25
N ARG A 103 9.23 10.09 -4.92
CA ARG A 103 9.75 9.54 -3.66
C ARG A 103 11.28 9.64 -3.59
N ARG A 104 12.00 9.26 -4.65
CA ARG A 104 13.46 9.27 -4.68
C ARG A 104 14.06 10.66 -4.65
N PHE A 105 13.48 11.60 -5.39
CA PHE A 105 13.89 12.99 -5.32
C PHE A 105 13.65 13.58 -3.94
N ARG A 106 12.55 13.17 -3.28
CA ARG A 106 12.27 13.57 -1.91
C ARG A 106 13.30 13.01 -0.93
N THR A 107 13.58 11.71 -1.01
CA THR A 107 14.61 11.08 -0.18
C THR A 107 15.96 11.76 -0.34
N ALA A 108 16.40 12.00 -1.57
CA ALA A 108 17.65 12.70 -1.84
C ALA A 108 17.70 14.08 -1.16
N LYS A 109 16.58 14.81 -1.17
CA LYS A 109 16.50 16.13 -0.52
C LYS A 109 16.52 16.04 1.01
N ASP A 110 15.84 15.04 1.56
CA ASP A 110 15.83 14.79 3.00
C ASP A 110 17.22 14.33 3.48
N ASP A 111 17.97 13.55 2.66
CA ASP A 111 19.35 13.13 2.93
C ASP A 111 20.33 14.31 2.88
N GLU A 112 20.19 15.21 1.89
CA GLU A 112 20.98 16.45 1.83
C GLU A 112 20.81 17.29 3.09
N MET A 113 19.56 17.46 3.53
CA MET A 113 19.28 18.20 4.77
C MET A 113 19.87 17.52 6.00
N ARG A 114 19.80 16.18 6.06
CA ARG A 114 20.35 15.39 7.14
C ARG A 114 21.88 15.50 7.21
N GLU A 115 22.55 15.41 6.06
CA GLU A 115 24.02 15.53 5.96
C GLU A 115 24.50 16.92 6.37
N ALA A 116 23.83 17.97 5.90
CA ALA A 116 24.14 19.34 6.27
C ALA A 116 24.00 19.58 7.79
N GLU A 117 22.96 19.00 8.40
CA GLU A 117 22.74 19.11 9.83
C GLU A 117 23.73 18.27 10.65
N GLU A 118 24.08 17.07 10.17
CA GLU A 118 25.10 16.24 10.78
C GLU A 118 26.46 16.94 10.76
N GLU A 119 26.86 17.55 9.63
CA GLU A 119 28.08 18.33 9.53
C GLU A 119 28.10 19.53 10.49
N ARG A 120 26.97 20.24 10.62
CA ARG A 120 26.83 21.35 11.57
C ARG A 120 27.04 20.87 13.02
N LEU A 121 26.39 19.75 13.40
CA LEU A 121 26.49 19.18 14.75
C LEU A 121 27.89 18.63 15.03
N ARG A 122 28.56 17.98 14.06
CA ARG A 122 29.94 17.54 14.19
C ARG A 122 30.88 18.69 14.50
N LYS A 123 30.76 19.82 13.80
CA LYS A 123 31.54 21.04 14.06
C LYS A 123 31.25 21.62 15.44
N GLN A 124 29.99 21.56 15.89
CA GLN A 124 29.61 22.01 17.21
C GLN A 124 30.24 21.13 18.31
N PHE A 125 30.17 19.79 18.16
CA PHE A 125 30.79 18.84 19.09
C PHE A 125 32.32 18.99 19.14
N GLU A 126 32.94 19.25 17.99
CA GLU A 126 34.37 19.53 17.92
C GLU A 126 34.73 20.82 18.68
N MET A 127 33.94 21.88 18.54
CA MET A 127 34.12 23.11 19.32
C MET A 127 33.91 22.91 20.82
N GLU A 128 33.05 21.99 21.20
CA GLU A 128 32.83 21.59 22.60
C GLU A 128 33.92 20.61 23.10
N GLY A 129 34.91 20.26 22.30
CA GLY A 129 35.98 19.33 22.65
C GLY A 129 35.56 17.87 22.69
N LYS A 130 34.38 17.53 22.22
CA LYS A 130 33.85 16.17 22.16
C LYS A 130 34.31 15.45 20.89
N GLN A 131 35.09 14.38 21.03
CA GLN A 131 35.47 13.55 19.91
C GLN A 131 34.33 12.59 19.54
N VAL A 132 34.09 12.41 18.21
CA VAL A 132 33.10 11.48 17.67
C VAL A 132 33.74 10.61 16.58
N LEU A 133 33.20 9.41 16.39
CA LEU A 133 33.70 8.50 15.34
C LEU A 133 33.59 9.15 13.96
N PRO A 134 34.59 8.91 13.07
CA PRO A 134 34.52 9.37 11.68
C PRO A 134 33.34 8.74 10.96
N LYS A 135 32.83 9.42 9.92
CA LYS A 135 31.80 8.86 9.03
C LYS A 135 32.41 7.65 8.30
N GLN A 136 31.79 6.48 8.45
CA GLN A 136 32.21 5.29 7.73
C GLN A 136 31.77 5.39 6.26
N GLU A 137 32.67 5.12 5.34
CA GLU A 137 32.33 4.85 3.96
C GLU A 137 31.62 3.51 3.88
N CYS A 138 30.45 3.46 3.19
CA CYS A 138 29.59 2.29 3.13
C CYS A 138 29.06 2.11 1.71
N GLU A 139 29.19 0.91 1.13
CA GLU A 139 28.58 0.58 -0.17
C GLU A 139 27.06 0.63 -0.10
N VAL A 140 26.50 0.42 1.10
CA VAL A 140 25.08 0.33 1.39
C VAL A 140 24.55 1.70 1.87
N SER A 141 24.89 2.79 1.18
CA SER A 141 24.50 4.15 1.61
C SER A 141 23.22 4.65 0.94
N ASP A 142 22.98 4.28 -0.31
CA ASP A 142 21.87 4.79 -1.13
C ASP A 142 20.91 3.67 -1.54
N SER A 143 19.71 3.66 -0.96
CA SER A 143 18.66 2.68 -1.30
C SER A 143 18.14 2.83 -2.74
N ASN A 144 18.47 3.90 -3.46
CA ASN A 144 18.10 4.09 -4.86
C ASN A 144 18.74 3.06 -5.80
N ILE A 145 19.83 2.40 -5.37
CA ILE A 145 20.44 1.30 -6.13
C ILE A 145 19.58 0.03 -6.16
N ILE A 146 18.56 -0.08 -5.30
CA ILE A 146 17.57 -1.15 -5.36
C ILE A 146 16.57 -0.82 -6.49
N THR A 147 17.08 -0.89 -7.72
CA THR A 147 16.33 -0.56 -8.95
C THR A 147 16.86 -1.42 -10.09
N PRO A 148 15.98 -1.90 -11.00
CA PRO A 148 16.39 -2.63 -12.19
C PRO A 148 17.51 -1.93 -12.95
N GLY A 149 18.51 -2.71 -13.38
CA GLY A 149 19.64 -2.20 -14.17
C GLY A 149 20.87 -1.80 -13.36
N THR A 150 20.81 -1.67 -12.05
CA THR A 150 21.98 -1.36 -11.21
C THR A 150 22.89 -2.57 -11.02
N GLU A 151 24.14 -2.31 -10.64
CA GLU A 151 25.11 -3.37 -10.35
C GLU A 151 24.67 -4.21 -9.14
N PHE A 152 24.13 -3.58 -8.11
CA PHE A 152 23.56 -4.26 -6.95
C PHE A 152 22.53 -5.32 -7.35
N MET A 153 21.54 -4.95 -8.19
CA MET A 153 20.48 -5.88 -8.62
C MET A 153 21.03 -7.00 -9.49
N HIS A 154 22.06 -6.71 -10.29
CA HIS A 154 22.71 -7.74 -11.12
C HIS A 154 23.46 -8.77 -10.25
N GLN A 155 24.20 -8.31 -9.24
CA GLN A 155 24.88 -9.19 -8.29
C GLN A 155 23.89 -9.98 -7.44
N LEU A 156 22.80 -9.35 -6.99
CA LEU A 156 21.72 -9.99 -6.27
C LEU A 156 21.09 -11.14 -7.07
N SER A 157 20.81 -10.94 -8.37
CA SER A 157 20.25 -11.99 -9.23
C SER A 157 21.16 -13.22 -9.29
N LYS A 158 22.48 -13.02 -9.41
CA LYS A 158 23.47 -14.11 -9.37
C LYS A 158 23.50 -14.81 -8.00
N ALA A 159 23.56 -14.04 -6.94
CA ALA A 159 23.61 -14.56 -5.57
C ALA A 159 22.36 -15.39 -5.24
N LEU A 160 21.17 -14.93 -5.65
CA LEU A 160 19.93 -15.68 -5.46
C LEU A 160 19.90 -16.99 -6.24
N LYS A 161 20.36 -17.03 -7.50
CA LYS A 161 20.43 -18.28 -8.27
C LYS A 161 21.31 -19.31 -7.56
N SER A 162 22.48 -18.90 -7.08
CA SER A 162 23.39 -19.75 -6.33
C SER A 162 22.81 -20.21 -5.00
N TYR A 163 22.17 -19.29 -4.26
CA TYR A 163 21.49 -19.59 -3.00
C TYR A 163 20.35 -20.61 -3.19
N ILE A 164 19.48 -20.43 -4.16
CA ILE A 164 18.37 -21.33 -4.44
C ILE A 164 18.91 -22.73 -4.80
N SER A 165 19.92 -22.82 -5.66
CA SER A 165 20.55 -24.08 -6.03
C SER A 165 21.15 -24.81 -4.82
N LEU A 166 21.81 -24.08 -3.93
CA LEU A 166 22.34 -24.62 -2.70
C LEU A 166 21.24 -25.15 -1.78
N ARG A 167 20.14 -24.40 -1.62
CA ARG A 167 19.01 -24.81 -0.75
C ARG A 167 18.27 -26.03 -1.29
N ILE A 168 17.99 -26.09 -2.60
CA ILE A 168 17.38 -27.26 -3.23
C ILE A 168 18.24 -28.51 -3.04
N SER A 169 19.57 -28.37 -3.11
CA SER A 169 20.50 -29.51 -2.95
C SER A 169 20.66 -29.96 -1.50
N SER A 170 20.61 -29.04 -0.53
CA SER A 170 21.03 -29.31 0.87
C SER A 170 19.90 -29.33 1.90
N ASN A 171 18.73 -28.68 1.60
CA ASN A 171 17.65 -28.51 2.57
C ASN A 171 16.42 -29.33 2.17
N SER A 172 15.95 -30.20 3.06
CA SER A 172 14.80 -31.08 2.83
C SER A 172 13.49 -30.33 2.55
N LEU A 173 13.30 -29.13 3.09
CA LEU A 173 12.11 -28.31 2.82
C LEU A 173 12.07 -27.77 1.40
N TRP A 174 13.21 -27.69 0.70
CA TRP A 174 13.33 -27.16 -0.65
C TRP A 174 13.38 -28.22 -1.73
N LYS A 175 13.66 -29.46 -1.37
CA LYS A 175 13.97 -30.54 -2.30
C LYS A 175 12.79 -30.90 -3.23
N ASP A 176 11.57 -30.83 -2.68
CA ASP A 176 10.38 -31.33 -3.38
C ASP A 176 9.51 -30.18 -3.94
N ILE A 177 9.92 -28.92 -3.75
CA ILE A 177 9.21 -27.77 -4.26
C ILE A 177 9.81 -27.26 -5.57
N MET A 178 8.97 -26.63 -6.40
CA MET A 178 9.42 -25.85 -7.56
C MET A 178 9.76 -24.43 -7.08
N VAL A 179 10.88 -23.87 -7.55
CA VAL A 179 11.26 -22.50 -7.26
C VAL A 179 11.24 -21.69 -8.55
N ILE A 180 10.43 -20.63 -8.60
CA ILE A 180 10.41 -19.67 -9.70
C ILE A 180 11.06 -18.38 -9.22
N LEU A 181 12.09 -17.93 -9.92
CA LEU A 181 12.73 -16.65 -9.71
C LEU A 181 12.37 -15.69 -10.86
N SER A 182 11.59 -14.67 -10.53
CA SER A 182 11.28 -13.54 -11.41
C SER A 182 12.12 -12.35 -10.97
N ASP A 183 13.26 -12.16 -11.61
CA ASP A 183 14.26 -11.16 -11.20
C ASP A 183 13.96 -9.74 -11.73
N ALA A 184 14.88 -8.82 -11.49
CA ALA A 184 14.75 -7.41 -11.85
C ALA A 184 14.76 -7.15 -13.37
N ASN A 185 15.25 -8.07 -14.19
CA ASN A 185 15.24 -7.98 -15.65
C ASN A 185 13.90 -8.40 -16.27
N VAL A 186 13.01 -9.02 -15.48
CA VAL A 186 11.65 -9.34 -15.91
C VAL A 186 10.75 -8.13 -15.63
N PRO A 187 10.12 -7.51 -16.65
CA PRO A 187 9.33 -6.31 -16.46
C PRO A 187 8.09 -6.51 -15.57
N GLY A 188 7.74 -5.51 -14.80
CA GLY A 188 6.58 -5.48 -13.89
C GLY A 188 6.98 -5.42 -12.42
N GLU A 189 6.07 -4.94 -11.59
CA GLU A 189 6.21 -4.89 -10.13
C GLU A 189 6.04 -6.31 -9.55
N GLY A 190 6.77 -6.63 -8.47
CA GLY A 190 6.83 -7.96 -7.88
C GLY A 190 5.45 -8.52 -7.53
N GLU A 191 4.64 -7.74 -6.84
CA GLU A 191 3.28 -8.11 -6.47
C GLU A 191 2.36 -8.38 -7.67
N HIS A 192 2.51 -7.61 -8.75
CA HIS A 192 1.74 -7.79 -9.97
C HIS A 192 2.20 -9.01 -10.80
N LYS A 193 3.50 -9.36 -10.75
CA LYS A 193 4.03 -10.60 -11.32
C LYS A 193 3.40 -11.80 -10.61
N ILE A 194 3.35 -11.81 -9.28
CA ILE A 194 2.74 -12.86 -8.45
C ILE A 194 1.26 -13.02 -8.80
N ILE A 195 0.49 -11.96 -8.79
CA ILE A 195 -0.94 -12.03 -9.09
C ILE A 195 -1.21 -12.41 -10.55
N SER A 196 -0.37 -11.99 -11.48
CA SER A 196 -0.45 -12.43 -12.87
C SER A 196 -0.19 -13.93 -13.00
N PHE A 197 0.78 -14.47 -12.26
CA PHE A 197 1.04 -15.90 -12.18
C PHE A 197 -0.19 -16.65 -11.65
N ILE A 198 -0.70 -16.29 -10.47
CA ILE A 198 -1.87 -16.92 -9.84
C ILE A 198 -3.06 -16.92 -10.81
N ARG A 199 -3.34 -15.78 -11.41
CA ARG A 199 -4.46 -15.61 -12.35
C ARG A 199 -4.33 -16.52 -13.58
N LYS A 200 -3.14 -16.65 -14.14
CA LYS A 200 -2.89 -17.51 -15.29
C LYS A 200 -2.98 -19.00 -14.94
N GLN A 201 -2.48 -19.37 -13.74
CA GLN A 201 -2.63 -20.75 -13.25
C GLN A 201 -4.10 -21.09 -13.02
N ARG A 202 -4.85 -20.19 -12.42
CA ARG A 202 -6.29 -20.34 -12.15
C ARG A 202 -7.13 -20.56 -13.41
N GLY A 203 -6.67 -20.09 -14.55
CA GLY A 203 -7.30 -20.31 -15.87
C GLY A 203 -7.01 -21.67 -16.51
N LEU A 204 -6.20 -22.53 -15.88
CA LEU A 204 -5.87 -23.84 -16.42
C LEU A 204 -6.94 -24.87 -16.07
N PRO A 205 -7.21 -25.83 -16.97
CA PRO A 205 -8.23 -26.87 -16.73
C PRO A 205 -7.94 -27.76 -15.52
N ASP A 206 -6.67 -28.00 -15.22
CA ASP A 206 -6.21 -28.89 -14.16
C ASP A 206 -5.87 -28.13 -12.86
N TYR A 207 -6.27 -26.86 -12.76
CA TYR A 207 -6.02 -26.08 -11.55
C TYR A 207 -6.90 -26.55 -10.39
N ASP A 208 -6.26 -26.78 -9.25
CA ASP A 208 -6.97 -27.15 -8.01
C ASP A 208 -7.56 -25.89 -7.34
N PRO A 209 -8.90 -25.77 -7.26
CA PRO A 209 -9.56 -24.62 -6.67
C PRO A 209 -9.36 -24.49 -5.15
N ASN A 210 -8.77 -25.50 -4.50
CA ASN A 210 -8.45 -25.53 -3.09
C ASN A 210 -6.97 -25.31 -2.80
N THR A 211 -6.19 -24.86 -3.80
CA THR A 211 -4.80 -24.47 -3.60
C THR A 211 -4.70 -23.39 -2.52
N VAL A 212 -3.83 -23.60 -1.54
CA VAL A 212 -3.65 -22.67 -0.41
C VAL A 212 -2.44 -21.78 -0.65
N HIS A 213 -2.69 -20.48 -0.73
CA HIS A 213 -1.72 -19.45 -1.07
C HIS A 213 -1.26 -18.67 0.16
N CYS A 214 0.05 -18.43 0.28
CA CYS A 214 0.63 -17.52 1.24
C CYS A 214 1.51 -16.50 0.50
N LEU A 215 1.24 -15.21 0.68
CA LEU A 215 2.01 -14.12 0.08
C LEU A 215 2.71 -13.34 1.19
N TYR A 216 4.04 -13.24 1.14
CA TYR A 216 4.79 -12.36 2.00
C TYR A 216 4.94 -10.97 1.39
N GLY A 217 4.60 -9.94 2.18
CA GLY A 217 4.85 -8.56 1.83
C GLY A 217 4.22 -7.57 2.80
N SER A 218 4.72 -6.35 2.79
CA SER A 218 4.33 -5.30 3.74
C SER A 218 3.30 -4.32 3.17
N ASP A 219 3.15 -4.28 1.85
CA ASP A 219 2.34 -3.27 1.19
C ASP A 219 0.83 -3.53 1.34
N ALA A 220 0.08 -2.44 1.41
CA ALA A 220 -1.36 -2.52 1.65
C ALA A 220 -2.16 -2.94 0.41
N ASP A 221 -1.64 -2.70 -0.78
CA ASP A 221 -2.24 -3.13 -2.05
C ASP A 221 -2.24 -4.65 -2.24
N LEU A 222 -1.35 -5.39 -1.57
CA LEU A 222 -1.42 -6.85 -1.53
C LEU A 222 -2.77 -7.37 -1.06
N ILE A 223 -3.46 -6.63 -0.18
CA ILE A 223 -4.80 -6.99 0.30
C ILE A 223 -5.82 -6.88 -0.83
N MET A 224 -5.77 -5.77 -1.57
CA MET A 224 -6.65 -5.57 -2.73
C MET A 224 -6.35 -6.58 -3.85
N LEU A 225 -5.07 -6.87 -4.08
CA LEU A 225 -4.62 -7.87 -5.04
C LEU A 225 -5.04 -9.28 -4.62
N GLY A 226 -4.92 -9.62 -3.33
CA GLY A 226 -5.42 -10.88 -2.79
C GLY A 226 -6.93 -11.04 -2.96
N LEU A 227 -7.71 -10.00 -2.67
CA LEU A 227 -9.15 -9.98 -2.94
C LEU A 227 -9.46 -10.14 -4.44
N SER A 228 -8.70 -9.45 -5.32
CA SER A 228 -8.91 -9.48 -6.78
C SER A 228 -8.58 -10.83 -7.41
N SER A 229 -7.87 -11.69 -6.72
CA SER A 229 -7.58 -13.05 -7.20
C SER A 229 -8.81 -13.95 -7.18
N HIS A 230 -9.82 -13.65 -6.36
CA HIS A 230 -10.97 -14.52 -6.06
C HIS A 230 -10.55 -15.93 -5.59
N GLU A 231 -9.34 -16.04 -5.00
CA GLU A 231 -8.87 -17.25 -4.35
C GLU A 231 -9.33 -17.26 -2.89
N PRO A 232 -10.16 -18.22 -2.47
CA PRO A 232 -10.67 -18.22 -1.11
C PRO A 232 -9.61 -18.59 -0.08
N HIS A 233 -8.65 -19.47 -0.43
CA HIS A 233 -7.60 -19.93 0.48
C HIS A 233 -6.32 -19.08 0.33
N PHE A 234 -6.43 -17.78 0.59
CA PHE A 234 -5.35 -16.83 0.45
C PHE A 234 -5.02 -16.17 1.78
N SER A 235 -3.74 -16.15 2.15
CA SER A 235 -3.22 -15.44 3.32
C SER A 235 -2.07 -14.54 2.95
N ILE A 236 -1.94 -13.44 3.69
CA ILE A 236 -0.79 -12.54 3.60
C ILE A 236 -0.03 -12.62 4.92
N ILE A 237 1.23 -13.06 4.86
CA ILE A 237 2.14 -13.05 6.01
C ILE A 237 2.90 -11.73 6.05
N ARG A 238 2.98 -11.13 7.23
CA ARG A 238 3.62 -9.82 7.47
C ARG A 238 4.45 -9.85 8.75
N GLU A 239 5.49 -9.03 8.79
CA GLU A 239 6.21 -8.77 10.03
C GLU A 239 5.40 -7.84 10.94
N VAL A 240 5.29 -8.19 12.22
CA VAL A 240 4.63 -7.37 13.24
C VAL A 240 5.54 -6.21 13.61
N VAL A 241 5.06 -4.99 13.46
CA VAL A 241 5.79 -3.81 13.94
C VAL A 241 5.68 -3.76 15.47
N PRO A 242 6.78 -4.00 16.23
CA PRO A 242 6.73 -4.05 17.68
C PRO A 242 6.35 -2.69 18.28
N ASN A 243 5.60 -2.72 19.37
CA ASN A 243 5.27 -1.52 20.15
C ASN A 243 6.51 -0.98 20.86
N TYR A 244 6.51 0.31 21.24
CA TYR A 244 7.65 0.96 21.90
C TYR A 244 8.18 0.21 23.14
N HIS A 245 7.31 -0.37 23.97
CA HIS A 245 7.71 -1.16 25.13
C HIS A 245 8.36 -2.50 24.77
N GLU A 246 7.95 -3.10 23.65
CA GLU A 246 8.55 -4.32 23.13
C GLU A 246 9.92 -4.06 22.49
N LYS A 247 10.11 -2.89 21.88
CA LYS A 247 11.40 -2.43 21.36
C LYS A 247 12.46 -2.22 22.44
N LEU A 248 12.04 -1.95 23.67
CA LEU A 248 12.96 -1.80 24.83
C LEU A 248 13.46 -3.15 25.39
N GLN A 249 12.86 -4.27 24.99
CA GLN A 249 13.33 -5.59 25.35
C GLN A 249 14.40 -6.03 24.34
N GLN A 250 15.63 -6.07 24.75
CA GLN A 250 16.85 -6.24 23.95
C GLN A 250 16.93 -7.51 23.08
N ASN A 251 15.93 -8.39 23.06
CA ASN A 251 15.90 -9.64 22.31
C ASN A 251 14.54 -9.89 21.62
N ALA A 252 13.93 -8.88 21.05
CA ALA A 252 12.65 -9.07 20.34
C ALA A 252 12.88 -9.88 19.05
N VAL A 253 12.65 -11.19 19.11
CA VAL A 253 12.59 -12.05 17.93
C VAL A 253 11.53 -11.48 16.97
N LYS A 254 11.87 -11.38 15.68
CA LYS A 254 10.92 -10.99 14.64
C LYS A 254 9.68 -11.86 14.72
N ARG A 255 8.52 -11.23 14.85
CA ARG A 255 7.22 -11.91 14.92
C ARG A 255 6.46 -11.67 13.64
N PHE A 256 5.74 -12.69 13.19
CA PHE A 256 4.92 -12.62 11.99
C PHE A 256 3.45 -12.82 12.34
N GLU A 257 2.60 -12.17 11.57
CA GLU A 257 1.15 -12.32 11.62
C GLU A 257 0.60 -12.69 10.24
N LEU A 258 -0.51 -13.38 10.21
CA LEU A 258 -1.21 -13.82 9.01
C LEU A 258 -2.52 -13.06 8.90
N LEU A 259 -2.69 -12.32 7.82
CA LEU A 259 -3.98 -11.77 7.41
C LEU A 259 -4.66 -12.77 6.47
N HIS A 260 -5.79 -13.31 6.88
CA HIS A 260 -6.55 -14.26 6.10
C HIS A 260 -7.59 -13.55 5.22
N ILE A 261 -7.43 -13.68 3.91
CA ILE A 261 -8.33 -13.04 2.93
C ILE A 261 -9.74 -13.63 3.01
N TRP A 262 -9.90 -14.93 3.32
CA TRP A 262 -11.24 -15.50 3.48
C TRP A 262 -12.00 -14.90 4.68
N LEU A 263 -11.35 -14.62 5.80
CA LEU A 263 -11.98 -13.96 6.95
C LEU A 263 -12.34 -12.50 6.63
N LEU A 264 -11.47 -11.81 5.88
CA LEU A 264 -11.79 -10.48 5.38
C LEU A 264 -13.02 -10.52 4.45
N ARG A 265 -13.13 -11.53 3.60
CA ARG A 265 -14.28 -11.73 2.71
C ARG A 265 -15.57 -11.96 3.50
N GLU A 266 -15.54 -12.76 4.58
CA GLU A 266 -16.69 -12.94 5.48
C GLU A 266 -17.13 -11.62 6.13
N TYR A 267 -16.18 -10.78 6.56
CA TYR A 267 -16.46 -9.43 7.06
C TYR A 267 -17.09 -8.55 5.98
N LEU A 268 -16.53 -8.54 4.77
CA LEU A 268 -17.05 -7.74 3.66
C LEU A 268 -18.43 -8.19 3.21
N GLU A 269 -18.72 -9.49 3.22
CA GLU A 269 -20.05 -10.03 2.89
C GLU A 269 -21.13 -9.44 3.80
N LEU A 270 -20.85 -9.36 5.11
CA LEU A 270 -21.76 -8.78 6.10
C LEU A 270 -21.79 -7.25 6.02
N GLU A 271 -20.63 -6.61 5.96
CA GLU A 271 -20.49 -5.14 5.96
C GLU A 271 -21.08 -4.50 4.71
N MET A 272 -20.87 -5.11 3.52
CA MET A 272 -21.30 -4.59 2.22
C MET A 272 -22.69 -5.10 1.78
N LYS A 273 -23.42 -5.75 2.69
CA LYS A 273 -24.77 -6.26 2.43
C LYS A 273 -25.70 -5.16 1.93
N ILE A 274 -26.23 -5.34 0.71
CA ILE A 274 -27.15 -4.39 0.08
C ILE A 274 -28.52 -4.50 0.72
N GLN A 275 -29.02 -3.40 1.27
CA GLN A 275 -30.31 -3.35 1.97
C GLN A 275 -31.51 -3.27 1.03
N ASP A 276 -31.38 -2.53 -0.07
CA ASP A 276 -32.43 -2.29 -1.06
C ASP A 276 -31.88 -2.54 -2.48
N PRO A 277 -31.78 -3.81 -2.92
CA PRO A 277 -31.36 -4.11 -4.29
C PRO A 277 -32.47 -3.76 -5.29
N PRO A 278 -32.13 -3.46 -6.56
CA PRO A 278 -33.11 -3.26 -7.62
C PRO A 278 -34.06 -4.46 -7.76
N LYS A 279 -35.30 -4.24 -8.20
CA LYS A 279 -36.30 -5.32 -8.39
C LYS A 279 -35.75 -6.39 -9.35
N ASN A 280 -35.86 -7.65 -8.97
CA ASN A 280 -35.38 -8.82 -9.71
C ASN A 280 -33.86 -8.86 -9.88
N PHE A 281 -33.11 -8.26 -8.95
CA PHE A 281 -31.66 -8.24 -8.95
C PHE A 281 -31.13 -9.28 -7.98
N THR A 282 -30.36 -10.24 -8.48
CA THR A 282 -29.63 -11.19 -7.64
C THR A 282 -28.29 -10.56 -7.22
N VAL A 283 -28.08 -10.44 -5.94
CA VAL A 283 -26.82 -9.91 -5.39
C VAL A 283 -25.78 -11.02 -5.45
N ASP A 284 -24.67 -10.72 -6.10
CA ASP A 284 -23.50 -11.58 -6.22
C ASP A 284 -22.32 -10.95 -5.44
N PHE A 285 -21.83 -11.66 -4.45
CA PHE A 285 -20.79 -11.16 -3.55
C PHE A 285 -19.45 -10.94 -4.27
N GLU A 286 -19.09 -11.82 -5.22
CA GLU A 286 -17.84 -11.69 -5.98
C GLU A 286 -17.79 -10.36 -6.76
N ARG A 287 -18.94 -9.93 -7.28
CA ARG A 287 -19.07 -8.63 -7.93
C ARG A 287 -19.00 -7.46 -6.96
N ILE A 288 -19.47 -7.66 -5.72
CA ILE A 288 -19.32 -6.64 -4.66
C ILE A 288 -17.85 -6.49 -4.27
N VAL A 289 -17.09 -7.58 -4.24
CA VAL A 289 -15.64 -7.54 -3.97
C VAL A 289 -14.92 -6.70 -5.04
N ASP A 290 -15.22 -6.90 -6.32
CA ASP A 290 -14.63 -6.09 -7.39
C ASP A 290 -15.00 -4.61 -7.29
N ASP A 291 -16.28 -4.33 -7.01
CA ASP A 291 -16.73 -2.96 -6.78
C ASP A 291 -16.07 -2.33 -5.55
N PHE A 292 -15.87 -3.10 -4.46
CA PHE A 292 -15.15 -2.65 -3.27
C PHE A 292 -13.71 -2.25 -3.60
N ILE A 293 -12.98 -3.09 -4.35
CA ILE A 293 -11.61 -2.77 -4.80
C ILE A 293 -11.64 -1.48 -5.61
N PHE A 294 -12.56 -1.37 -6.57
CA PHE A 294 -12.67 -0.21 -7.44
C PHE A 294 -12.96 1.09 -6.68
N ILE A 295 -13.90 1.08 -5.72
CA ILE A 295 -14.22 2.29 -4.96
C ILE A 295 -13.07 2.73 -4.04
N CYS A 296 -12.23 1.81 -3.58
CA CYS A 296 -11.06 2.15 -2.79
C CYS A 296 -10.02 2.97 -3.56
N PHE A 297 -9.99 2.90 -4.90
CA PHE A 297 -9.06 3.70 -5.71
C PHE A 297 -9.28 5.20 -5.59
N PHE A 298 -10.48 5.65 -5.20
CA PHE A 298 -10.76 7.07 -4.97
C PHE A 298 -10.06 7.63 -3.71
N ALA A 299 -9.65 6.76 -2.80
CA ALA A 299 -8.83 7.14 -1.64
C ALA A 299 -7.35 7.31 -1.98
N GLY A 300 -6.97 7.12 -3.25
CA GLY A 300 -5.62 7.23 -3.77
C GLY A 300 -4.89 5.89 -3.82
N ASN A 301 -3.91 5.82 -4.70
CA ASN A 301 -3.01 4.68 -4.87
C ASN A 301 -1.68 5.16 -5.49
N ASP A 302 -0.83 4.24 -5.88
CA ASP A 302 0.49 4.56 -6.43
C ASP A 302 0.44 5.25 -7.81
N PHE A 303 -0.70 5.21 -8.49
CA PHE A 303 -0.89 5.72 -9.86
C PHE A 303 -1.75 6.98 -9.92
N LEU A 304 -2.65 7.13 -8.95
CA LEU A 304 -3.60 8.24 -8.89
C LEU A 304 -3.56 8.92 -7.52
N PRO A 305 -3.52 10.26 -7.49
CA PRO A 305 -3.69 10.98 -6.24
C PRO A 305 -5.11 10.77 -5.68
N HIS A 306 -5.22 10.81 -4.36
CA HIS A 306 -6.52 10.77 -3.67
C HIS A 306 -7.39 11.97 -4.06
N LEU A 307 -8.71 11.80 -3.97
CA LEU A 307 -9.62 12.94 -4.00
C LEU A 307 -9.47 13.78 -2.71
N PRO A 308 -9.55 15.12 -2.77
CA PRO A 308 -9.28 15.97 -1.60
C PRO A 308 -10.12 15.67 -0.35
N SER A 309 -11.33 15.15 -0.52
CA SER A 309 -12.20 14.74 0.60
C SER A 309 -11.91 13.35 1.15
N LEU A 310 -11.12 12.53 0.43
CA LEU A 310 -10.84 11.12 0.72
C LEU A 310 -9.35 10.85 1.01
N ASP A 311 -8.56 11.87 1.30
CA ASP A 311 -7.10 11.77 1.51
C ASP A 311 -6.71 11.08 2.83
N ASN A 312 -7.66 10.89 3.74
CA ASN A 312 -7.39 10.33 5.05
C ASN A 312 -8.38 9.20 5.41
N ILE A 313 -7.87 7.99 5.46
CA ILE A 313 -8.67 6.80 5.81
C ILE A 313 -9.18 6.87 7.25
N PHE A 314 -8.40 7.41 8.20
CA PHE A 314 -8.83 7.54 9.59
C PHE A 314 -9.92 8.61 9.78
N GLU A 315 -10.12 9.48 8.81
CA GLU A 315 -11.30 10.34 8.73
C GLU A 315 -12.49 9.65 8.06
N GLY A 316 -12.42 8.31 7.92
CA GLY A 316 -13.52 7.49 7.42
C GLY A 316 -13.70 7.56 5.90
N ALA A 317 -12.64 7.77 5.12
CA ALA A 317 -12.73 7.81 3.66
C ALA A 317 -13.32 6.50 3.10
N ILE A 318 -12.79 5.35 3.51
CA ILE A 318 -13.29 4.04 3.07
C ILE A 318 -14.69 3.77 3.64
N ASP A 319 -14.93 4.11 4.91
CA ASP A 319 -16.23 3.95 5.54
C ASP A 319 -17.33 4.77 4.84
N LEU A 320 -17.00 5.98 4.36
CA LEU A 320 -17.92 6.79 3.56
C LEU A 320 -18.23 6.13 2.22
N LEU A 321 -17.21 5.67 1.50
CA LEU A 321 -17.37 4.99 0.22
C LEU A 321 -18.26 3.75 0.35
N MET A 322 -17.99 2.89 1.32
CA MET A 322 -18.78 1.69 1.62
C MET A 322 -20.22 2.05 2.01
N THR A 323 -20.40 3.06 2.85
CA THR A 323 -21.73 3.50 3.31
C THR A 323 -22.56 4.03 2.16
N VAL A 324 -22.00 4.88 1.30
CA VAL A 324 -22.72 5.39 0.12
C VAL A 324 -23.01 4.26 -0.85
N TYR A 325 -22.06 3.34 -1.07
CA TYR A 325 -22.26 2.20 -1.97
C TYR A 325 -23.48 1.37 -1.54
N LYS A 326 -23.50 0.88 -0.30
CA LYS A 326 -24.57 -0.02 0.18
C LYS A 326 -25.95 0.68 0.31
N LYS A 327 -25.97 1.95 0.71
CA LYS A 327 -27.23 2.70 0.87
C LYS A 327 -27.84 3.16 -0.47
N GLU A 328 -26.98 3.50 -1.43
CA GLU A 328 -27.42 4.15 -2.67
C GLU A 328 -27.34 3.22 -3.90
N PHE A 329 -27.07 1.94 -3.68
CA PHE A 329 -26.84 0.93 -4.71
C PHE A 329 -27.95 0.91 -5.77
N ASN A 330 -29.20 0.96 -5.34
CA ASN A 330 -30.37 0.99 -6.21
C ASN A 330 -30.42 2.28 -7.05
N LYS A 331 -30.08 3.44 -6.44
CA LYS A 331 -30.16 4.74 -7.11
C LYS A 331 -29.14 4.92 -8.22
N PHE A 332 -27.92 4.41 -8.05
CA PHE A 332 -26.95 4.44 -9.15
C PHE A 332 -27.13 3.28 -10.15
N GLY A 333 -27.89 2.24 -9.80
CA GLY A 333 -28.41 1.25 -10.74
C GLY A 333 -27.66 -0.07 -10.79
N GLY A 334 -26.97 -0.48 -9.73
CA GLY A 334 -26.29 -1.78 -9.59
C GLY A 334 -24.78 -1.70 -9.74
N TYR A 335 -24.11 -2.83 -9.97
CA TYR A 335 -22.64 -2.92 -9.99
C TYR A 335 -21.96 -1.90 -10.89
N LEU A 336 -20.79 -1.43 -10.41
CA LEU A 336 -19.94 -0.44 -11.09
C LEU A 336 -19.04 -1.12 -12.13
N VAL A 337 -18.53 -2.31 -11.80
CA VAL A 337 -17.63 -3.11 -12.63
C VAL A 337 -18.39 -4.24 -13.33
N ASP A 338 -18.02 -4.54 -14.57
CA ASP A 338 -18.63 -5.59 -15.40
C ASP A 338 -17.53 -6.32 -16.18
N ILE A 339 -16.93 -7.28 -15.54
CA ILE A 339 -15.73 -7.97 -16.01
C ILE A 339 -15.96 -8.81 -17.26
N ASN A 340 -17.19 -9.27 -17.50
CA ASN A 340 -17.51 -10.00 -18.74
C ASN A 340 -17.18 -9.22 -20.02
N LYS A 341 -16.91 -7.93 -19.87
CA LYS A 341 -16.48 -7.04 -20.96
C LYS A 341 -14.99 -6.72 -20.94
N MET A 342 -14.23 -7.34 -20.05
CA MET A 342 -12.79 -7.22 -20.05
C MET A 342 -12.18 -7.93 -21.26
N GLY A 343 -11.33 -7.23 -22.00
CA GLY A 343 -10.78 -7.74 -23.28
C GLY A 343 -11.40 -7.10 -24.53
N GLU A 344 -12.49 -6.34 -24.40
CA GLU A 344 -12.94 -5.46 -25.49
C GLU A 344 -11.89 -4.37 -25.76
N LYS A 345 -11.73 -3.99 -27.03
CA LYS A 345 -10.74 -2.95 -27.43
C LYS A 345 -10.90 -1.62 -26.71
N CYS A 346 -12.12 -1.27 -26.32
CA CYS A 346 -12.41 -0.09 -25.51
C CYS A 346 -12.77 -0.53 -24.08
N MET A 347 -12.35 0.26 -23.09
CA MET A 347 -12.56 0.00 -21.66
C MET A 347 -14.05 0.07 -21.28
N THR A 348 -14.84 -0.94 -21.64
CA THR A 348 -16.28 -0.99 -21.40
C THR A 348 -16.66 -1.80 -20.16
N PHE A 349 -15.67 -2.38 -19.48
CA PHE A 349 -15.88 -3.20 -18.29
C PHE A 349 -16.21 -2.38 -17.02
N VAL A 350 -16.16 -1.05 -17.07
CA VAL A 350 -16.65 -0.16 -16.01
C VAL A 350 -17.88 0.61 -16.49
N ARG A 351 -18.92 0.60 -15.69
CA ARG A 351 -20.17 1.33 -15.96
C ARG A 351 -20.03 2.79 -15.53
N LEU A 352 -19.23 3.57 -16.28
CA LEU A 352 -18.86 4.94 -15.92
C LEU A 352 -20.05 5.85 -15.57
N SER A 353 -21.21 5.66 -16.18
CA SER A 353 -22.44 6.43 -15.81
C SER A 353 -22.94 6.08 -14.40
N ARG A 354 -22.71 4.86 -13.91
CA ARG A 354 -23.03 4.48 -12.52
C ARG A 354 -21.96 5.00 -11.57
N VAL A 355 -20.69 4.90 -11.97
CA VAL A 355 -19.55 5.45 -11.22
C VAL A 355 -19.73 6.95 -11.01
N GLU A 356 -20.11 7.69 -12.06
CA GLU A 356 -20.41 9.11 -11.95
C GLU A 356 -21.49 9.40 -10.90
N LYS A 357 -22.63 8.69 -10.97
CA LYS A 357 -23.69 8.85 -9.98
C LYS A 357 -23.22 8.55 -8.56
N PHE A 358 -22.49 7.43 -8.38
CA PHE A 358 -21.93 7.03 -7.10
C PHE A 358 -21.01 8.09 -6.54
N ILE A 359 -20.01 8.54 -7.31
CA ILE A 359 -19.00 9.48 -6.80
C ILE A 359 -19.58 10.88 -6.55
N LEU A 360 -20.59 11.30 -7.31
CA LEU A 360 -21.29 12.55 -7.04
C LEU A 360 -22.09 12.48 -5.73
N MET A 361 -22.63 11.31 -5.37
CA MET A 361 -23.27 11.12 -4.06
C MET A 361 -22.23 11.19 -2.91
N VAL A 362 -21.04 10.65 -3.13
CA VAL A 362 -19.90 10.84 -2.19
C VAL A 362 -19.53 12.32 -2.11
N GLY A 363 -19.46 13.00 -3.25
CA GLY A 363 -19.15 14.43 -3.34
C GLY A 363 -20.11 15.35 -2.60
N ALA A 364 -21.33 14.89 -2.31
CA ALA A 364 -22.30 15.65 -1.50
C ALA A 364 -21.87 15.82 -0.04
N TYR A 365 -20.90 15.04 0.42
CA TYR A 365 -20.33 15.11 1.78
C TYR A 365 -19.07 15.99 1.88
N GLU A 366 -18.49 16.43 0.75
CA GLU A 366 -17.22 17.18 0.70
C GLU A 366 -17.23 18.42 1.60
N GLU A 367 -18.27 19.24 1.49
CA GLU A 367 -18.38 20.48 2.26
C GLU A 367 -18.42 20.21 3.77
N LYS A 368 -19.16 19.18 4.20
CA LYS A 368 -19.23 18.79 5.62
C LYS A 368 -17.87 18.32 6.14
N ILE A 369 -17.13 17.55 5.33
CA ILE A 369 -15.80 17.05 5.67
C ILE A 369 -14.83 18.22 5.80
N PHE A 370 -14.80 19.13 4.81
CA PHE A 370 -13.88 20.27 4.83
C PHE A 370 -14.17 21.24 5.98
N ASN A 371 -15.44 21.52 6.26
CA ASN A 371 -15.83 22.35 7.40
C ASN A 371 -15.39 21.75 8.72
N LYS A 372 -15.52 20.44 8.91
CA LYS A 372 -15.04 19.76 10.11
C LYS A 372 -13.52 19.78 10.23
N ARG A 373 -12.79 19.54 9.11
CA ARG A 373 -11.32 19.64 9.06
C ARG A 373 -10.85 21.04 9.43
N SER A 374 -11.47 22.08 8.86
CA SER A 374 -11.15 23.47 9.17
C SER A 374 -11.35 23.77 10.66
N ALA A 375 -12.48 23.35 11.24
CA ALA A 375 -12.74 23.55 12.67
C ALA A 375 -11.72 22.84 13.58
N ILE A 376 -11.32 21.62 13.24
CA ILE A 376 -10.29 20.87 13.97
C ILE A 376 -8.93 21.58 13.86
N ARG A 377 -8.55 21.98 12.64
CA ARG A 377 -7.32 22.71 12.37
C ARG A 377 -7.25 24.01 13.16
N ASP A 378 -8.31 24.83 13.14
CA ASP A 378 -8.37 26.09 13.86
C ASP A 378 -8.26 25.91 15.38
N LYS A 379 -8.89 24.87 15.92
CA LYS A 379 -8.77 24.52 17.34
C LYS A 379 -7.35 24.12 17.70
N LYS A 380 -6.69 23.34 16.83
CA LYS A 380 -5.29 22.91 17.03
C LYS A 380 -4.34 24.11 16.96
N LEU A 381 -4.52 24.98 15.99
CA LEU A 381 -3.73 26.20 15.82
C LEU A 381 -3.80 27.11 17.05
N ARG A 382 -5.01 27.36 17.57
CA ARG A 382 -5.18 28.17 18.81
C ARG A 382 -4.46 27.57 20.00
N ARG A 383 -4.46 26.25 20.16
CA ARG A 383 -3.72 25.58 21.24
C ARG A 383 -2.22 25.78 21.10
N LEU A 384 -1.69 25.60 19.89
CA LEU A 384 -0.26 25.77 19.61
C LEU A 384 0.22 27.20 19.87
N ILE A 385 -0.55 28.19 19.45
CA ILE A 385 -0.23 29.61 19.74
C ILE A 385 -0.20 29.83 21.26
N SER A 386 -1.21 29.33 21.98
CA SER A 386 -1.25 29.41 23.43
C SER A 386 -0.09 28.69 24.12
N ASP A 387 0.31 27.53 23.61
CA ASP A 387 1.44 26.77 24.17
C ASP A 387 2.79 27.47 23.88
N GLN A 388 2.98 28.04 22.68
CA GLN A 388 4.15 28.83 22.34
C GLN A 388 4.27 30.11 23.17
N GLU A 389 3.14 30.79 23.42
CA GLU A 389 3.12 31.96 24.29
C GLU A 389 3.51 31.59 25.72
N ARG A 390 3.08 30.42 26.22
CA ARG A 390 3.43 29.91 27.53
C ARG A 390 4.91 29.53 27.63
N SER A 391 5.44 28.81 26.63
CA SER A 391 6.85 28.43 26.58
C SER A 391 7.78 29.65 26.56
N LYS A 392 7.44 30.68 25.77
CA LYS A 392 8.21 31.93 25.75
C LYS A 392 8.19 32.66 27.12
N GLN A 393 7.08 32.59 27.86
CA GLN A 393 7.01 33.15 29.22
C GLN A 393 7.84 32.33 30.21
N GLU A 394 7.87 31.00 30.06
CA GLU A 394 8.68 30.09 30.88
C GLU A 394 10.17 30.27 30.59
N GLU A 395 10.57 30.42 29.32
CA GLU A 395 11.96 30.72 28.91
C GLU A 395 12.42 32.10 29.46
N GLN A 396 11.60 33.13 29.38
CA GLN A 396 11.93 34.43 29.93
C GLN A 396 12.12 34.40 31.46
N ASN A 397 11.34 33.55 32.15
CA ASN A 397 11.48 33.39 33.60
C ASN A 397 12.68 32.49 33.97
N ALA A 398 13.16 31.62 33.07
CA ALA A 398 14.34 30.78 33.29
C ALA A 398 15.66 31.50 33.06
N PHE A 399 15.69 32.55 32.21
CA PHE A 399 16.88 33.35 31.98
C PHE A 399 17.34 34.16 33.23
N ASP A 400 16.44 34.39 34.15
CA ASP A 400 16.75 35.11 35.41
C ASP A 400 17.45 34.25 36.49
N TYR A 401 17.68 32.95 36.21
CA TYR A 401 18.23 31.99 37.19
C TYR A 401 19.48 31.20 36.73
N MET A 402 20.13 31.58 35.64
CA MET A 402 21.35 30.91 35.21
C MET A 402 22.58 31.58 35.80
N ASP A 403 23.04 31.09 36.95
CA ASP A 403 24.42 31.27 37.40
C ASP A 403 25.37 30.42 36.56
N ILE A 404 26.37 31.08 36.03
CA ILE A 404 27.39 30.48 35.15
C ILE A 404 28.37 29.68 36.04
N GLU A 405 28.23 28.38 36.09
CA GLU A 405 29.32 27.52 36.56
C GLU A 405 30.33 27.28 35.40
N ASN A 406 31.49 27.94 35.55
CA ASN A 406 32.65 27.70 34.70
C ASN A 406 33.33 26.39 35.15
N GLU A 407 33.11 25.31 34.43
CA GLU A 407 33.95 24.12 34.57
C GLU A 407 35.24 24.26 33.75
N SER A 408 36.35 24.19 34.49
CA SER A 408 37.71 24.22 33.97
C SER A 408 38.04 22.92 33.22
N SER A 409 38.43 23.06 31.96
CA SER A 409 38.91 21.99 31.10
C SER A 409 40.20 21.36 31.63
N SER A 410 40.15 20.14 32.07
CA SER A 410 41.32 19.25 32.26
C SER A 410 41.55 18.43 31.03
N ASN A 411 42.73 18.50 30.44
CA ASN A 411 43.23 17.65 29.39
C ASN A 411 43.27 16.18 29.83
N CYS A 412 42.22 15.43 29.58
CA CYS A 412 42.21 13.98 29.71
C CYS A 412 42.16 13.38 28.30
N THR A 413 42.96 12.35 28.06
CA THR A 413 42.84 11.48 26.88
C THR A 413 41.41 10.90 26.87
N VAL A 414 40.65 11.23 25.85
CA VAL A 414 39.25 10.77 25.69
C VAL A 414 39.24 9.24 25.53
N SER A 415 38.48 8.54 26.34
CA SER A 415 38.38 7.07 26.25
C SER A 415 37.52 6.67 25.07
N ASP A 416 37.74 5.45 24.52
CA ASP A 416 36.89 4.92 23.42
C ASP A 416 35.42 4.83 23.80
N GLU A 417 35.11 4.60 25.09
CA GLU A 417 33.73 4.61 25.61
C GLU A 417 33.09 6.00 25.54
N GLU A 418 33.87 7.05 25.80
CA GLU A 418 33.45 8.41 25.70
C GLU A 418 33.22 8.84 24.24
N ILE A 419 34.05 8.42 23.31
CA ILE A 419 33.86 8.63 21.87
C ILE A 419 32.57 7.93 21.38
N LEU A 420 32.32 6.71 21.83
CA LEU A 420 31.09 5.98 21.51
C LEU A 420 29.86 6.70 22.09
N LYS A 421 29.94 7.18 23.33
CA LYS A 421 28.87 7.97 23.98
C LYS A 421 28.60 9.26 23.20
N ASN A 422 29.64 10.04 22.91
CA ASN A 422 29.50 11.28 22.13
C ASN A 422 28.91 11.03 20.75
N THR A 423 29.29 9.93 20.10
CA THR A 423 28.70 9.54 18.81
C THR A 423 27.23 9.20 18.91
N LYS A 424 26.82 8.57 20.03
CA LYS A 424 25.41 8.28 20.29
C LYS A 424 24.63 9.57 20.56
N ASP A 425 25.18 10.45 21.40
CA ASP A 425 24.55 11.76 21.70
C ASP A 425 24.41 12.60 20.42
N LEU A 426 25.43 12.60 19.53
CA LEU A 426 25.34 13.23 18.21
C LEU A 426 24.17 12.68 17.39
N LYS A 427 24.00 11.36 17.32
CA LYS A 427 22.92 10.71 16.57
C LYS A 427 21.54 11.09 17.17
N GLU A 428 21.43 11.11 18.48
CA GLU A 428 20.17 11.48 19.15
C GLU A 428 19.82 12.95 18.90
N GLU A 429 20.78 13.87 18.99
CA GLU A 429 20.57 15.29 18.71
C GLU A 429 20.25 15.53 17.23
N LEU A 430 20.94 14.85 16.31
CA LEU A 430 20.64 14.90 14.88
C LEU A 430 19.17 14.47 14.61
N ASN A 431 18.75 13.35 15.18
CA ASN A 431 17.37 12.87 15.02
C ASN A 431 16.35 13.85 15.60
N LYS A 432 16.68 14.52 16.72
CA LYS A 432 15.84 15.54 17.33
C LYS A 432 15.74 16.77 16.42
N CYS A 433 16.86 17.29 15.92
CA CYS A 433 16.90 18.44 15.01
C CYS A 433 16.12 18.18 13.70
N ILE A 434 16.32 17.01 13.09
CA ILE A 434 15.57 16.63 11.86
C ILE A 434 14.08 16.54 12.13
N LYS A 435 13.68 15.99 13.29
CA LYS A 435 12.27 15.91 13.69
C LYS A 435 11.66 17.30 13.91
N GLU A 436 12.40 18.21 14.52
CA GLU A 436 11.95 19.58 14.77
C GLU A 436 11.84 20.38 13.48
N LYS A 437 12.81 20.29 12.59
CA LYS A 437 12.77 20.92 11.26
C LYS A 437 11.66 20.34 10.39
N GLY A 438 11.35 19.07 10.57
CA GLY A 438 10.28 18.37 9.81
C GLY A 438 8.87 18.71 10.28
N ASP A 439 8.65 19.29 11.48
CA ASP A 439 7.33 19.68 11.98
C ASP A 439 7.02 21.14 11.64
N LEU A 440 6.26 21.35 10.56
CA LEU A 440 5.88 22.67 10.04
C LEU A 440 5.05 23.51 11.03
N LEU A 441 4.52 22.91 12.08
CA LEU A 441 3.84 23.62 13.15
C LEU A 441 4.84 24.37 14.05
N LYS A 442 6.04 23.81 14.23
CA LYS A 442 7.11 24.42 15.04
C LYS A 442 7.86 25.50 14.25
N SER A 443 8.04 25.33 12.95
CA SER A 443 8.69 26.31 12.07
C SER A 443 7.84 27.55 11.75
N GLY A 444 6.52 27.48 11.99
CA GLY A 444 5.58 28.55 11.64
C GLY A 444 5.05 28.54 10.20
N ASP A 445 5.56 27.67 9.33
CA ASP A 445 5.15 27.57 7.93
C ASP A 445 3.75 26.99 7.72
N PHE A 446 3.22 26.33 8.72
CA PHE A 446 1.85 25.78 8.72
C PHE A 446 0.74 26.84 8.61
N LEU A 447 1.05 28.11 8.85
CA LEU A 447 0.07 29.19 8.91
C LEU A 447 -0.52 29.56 7.54
N ILE A 448 0.16 29.20 6.46
CA ILE A 448 -0.21 29.59 5.10
C ILE A 448 -1.19 28.59 4.53
N ASP A 449 -2.48 28.95 4.45
CA ASP A 449 -3.53 28.24 3.71
C ASP A 449 -4.17 29.20 2.71
N LYS A 450 -3.75 29.08 1.47
CA LYS A 450 -4.25 29.89 0.36
C LYS A 450 -5.61 29.40 -0.14
N ILE A 451 -5.89 28.10 0.01
CA ILE A 451 -7.09 27.46 -0.53
C ILE A 451 -8.28 27.64 0.40
N LYS A 452 -8.09 27.48 1.71
CA LYS A 452 -9.15 27.55 2.74
C LYS A 452 -10.33 26.66 2.39
N LEU A 453 -10.08 25.34 2.36
CA LEU A 453 -11.12 24.34 2.07
C LEU A 453 -12.32 24.51 2.99
N GLY A 454 -13.53 24.36 2.45
CA GLY A 454 -14.80 24.56 3.16
C GLY A 454 -15.31 26.02 3.18
N THR A 455 -14.54 27.00 2.71
CA THR A 455 -15.00 28.39 2.61
C THR A 455 -15.47 28.74 1.20
N VAL A 456 -16.34 29.72 1.05
CA VAL A 456 -16.87 30.14 -0.28
C VAL A 456 -15.73 30.36 -1.28
N GLY A 457 -15.84 29.80 -2.49
CA GLY A 457 -14.84 29.93 -3.56
C GLY A 457 -13.60 29.04 -3.41
N PHE A 458 -13.63 28.02 -2.53
CA PHE A 458 -12.48 27.15 -2.30
C PHE A 458 -12.09 26.33 -3.54
N LYS A 459 -13.04 25.97 -4.39
CA LYS A 459 -12.79 25.20 -5.60
C LYS A 459 -11.99 26.01 -6.62
N GLU A 460 -12.39 27.26 -6.85
CA GLU A 460 -11.68 28.17 -7.76
C GLU A 460 -10.25 28.41 -7.29
N ARG A 461 -10.07 28.65 -5.98
CA ARG A 461 -8.72 28.80 -5.38
C ARG A 461 -7.91 27.52 -5.54
N TYR A 462 -8.49 26.34 -5.33
CA TYR A 462 -7.84 25.05 -5.50
C TYR A 462 -7.31 24.85 -6.92
N TYR A 463 -8.16 25.05 -7.94
CA TYR A 463 -7.74 24.88 -9.33
C TYR A 463 -6.74 25.95 -9.77
N LYS A 464 -6.85 27.16 -9.24
CA LYS A 464 -5.86 28.22 -9.48
C LYS A 464 -4.48 27.84 -8.90
N GLU A 465 -4.44 27.49 -7.63
CA GLU A 465 -3.16 27.23 -6.91
C GLU A 465 -2.54 25.88 -7.31
N LYS A 466 -3.35 24.83 -7.43
CA LYS A 466 -2.82 23.47 -7.65
C LYS A 466 -2.63 23.10 -9.13
N PHE A 467 -3.32 23.76 -10.03
CA PHE A 467 -3.22 23.50 -11.48
C PHE A 467 -2.77 24.72 -12.29
N SER A 468 -2.41 25.81 -11.63
CA SER A 468 -1.88 27.04 -12.25
C SER A 468 -2.80 27.60 -13.35
N VAL A 469 -4.13 27.61 -13.11
CA VAL A 469 -5.13 28.05 -14.08
C VAL A 469 -5.72 29.39 -13.70
N GLU A 470 -5.68 30.36 -14.62
CA GLU A 470 -6.31 31.66 -14.41
C GLU A 470 -7.52 31.83 -15.31
N GLY A 471 -8.56 32.50 -14.75
CA GLY A 471 -9.83 32.79 -15.41
C GLY A 471 -10.88 31.67 -15.29
N SER A 472 -12.12 32.04 -15.08
CA SER A 472 -13.23 31.10 -14.82
C SER A 472 -13.49 30.13 -15.97
N THR A 473 -13.44 30.59 -17.22
CA THR A 473 -13.67 29.74 -18.41
C THR A 473 -12.54 28.69 -18.54
N ASN A 474 -11.31 29.08 -18.26
CA ASN A 474 -10.15 28.16 -18.31
C ASN A 474 -10.23 27.12 -17.18
N ILE A 475 -10.75 27.51 -16.00
CA ILE A 475 -10.97 26.57 -14.87
C ILE A 475 -11.94 25.47 -15.24
N GLU A 476 -13.06 25.80 -15.90
CA GLU A 476 -14.04 24.79 -16.31
C GLU A 476 -13.50 23.85 -17.39
N LEU A 477 -12.74 24.34 -18.36
CA LEU A 477 -12.06 23.53 -19.34
C LEU A 477 -11.05 22.59 -18.66
N LYS A 478 -10.28 23.13 -17.72
CA LYS A 478 -9.27 22.34 -16.98
C LYS A 478 -9.92 21.28 -16.08
N ARG A 479 -11.01 21.60 -15.41
CA ARG A 479 -11.78 20.59 -14.63
C ARG A 479 -12.22 19.44 -15.51
N LYS A 480 -12.71 19.72 -16.72
CA LYS A 480 -13.13 18.69 -17.66
C LYS A 480 -11.96 17.82 -18.13
N GLU A 481 -10.82 18.43 -18.42
CA GLU A 481 -9.60 17.72 -18.79
C GLU A 481 -9.11 16.81 -17.65
N ILE A 482 -9.06 17.34 -16.42
CA ILE A 482 -8.64 16.60 -15.23
C ILE A 482 -9.59 15.43 -14.96
N MET A 483 -10.92 15.67 -15.04
CA MET A 483 -11.93 14.62 -14.91
C MET A 483 -11.70 13.51 -15.93
N GLN A 484 -11.45 13.85 -17.19
CA GLN A 484 -11.18 12.87 -18.23
C GLN A 484 -9.92 12.06 -17.90
N LYS A 485 -8.81 12.71 -17.56
CA LYS A 485 -7.54 12.04 -17.22
C LYS A 485 -7.63 11.19 -15.95
N TYR A 486 -8.37 11.65 -14.96
CA TYR A 486 -8.63 10.88 -13.74
C TYR A 486 -9.48 9.63 -14.03
N THR A 487 -10.49 9.77 -14.89
CA THR A 487 -11.33 8.64 -15.33
C THR A 487 -10.49 7.63 -16.13
N GLU A 488 -9.63 8.09 -17.05
CA GLU A 488 -8.67 7.23 -17.74
C GLU A 488 -7.81 6.44 -16.73
N GLY A 489 -7.33 7.11 -15.69
CA GLY A 489 -6.55 6.50 -14.63
C GLY A 489 -7.28 5.44 -13.82
N LEU A 490 -8.50 5.67 -13.45
CA LEU A 490 -9.31 4.66 -12.75
C LEU A 490 -9.46 3.39 -13.58
N LEU A 491 -9.68 3.52 -14.90
CA LEU A 491 -9.78 2.38 -15.81
C LEU A 491 -8.44 1.67 -15.98
N TRP A 492 -7.34 2.43 -16.06
CA TRP A 492 -5.99 1.88 -16.18
C TRP A 492 -5.61 1.07 -14.95
N VAL A 493 -5.83 1.62 -13.74
CA VAL A 493 -5.53 0.95 -12.47
C VAL A 493 -6.36 -0.31 -12.30
N LEU A 494 -7.66 -0.27 -12.59
CA LEU A 494 -8.52 -1.45 -12.48
C LEU A 494 -8.06 -2.57 -13.42
N GLN A 495 -7.71 -2.23 -14.67
CA GLN A 495 -7.19 -3.22 -15.60
C GLN A 495 -5.86 -3.78 -15.14
N TYR A 496 -4.99 -2.94 -14.56
CA TYR A 496 -3.72 -3.40 -14.03
C TYR A 496 -3.90 -4.43 -12.92
N TYR A 497 -4.85 -4.19 -12.01
CA TYR A 497 -5.17 -5.12 -10.93
C TYR A 497 -5.80 -6.42 -11.43
N PHE A 498 -6.60 -6.39 -12.49
CA PHE A 498 -7.41 -7.54 -12.91
C PHE A 498 -6.86 -8.31 -14.12
N SER A 499 -6.09 -7.69 -14.99
CA SER A 499 -5.58 -8.36 -16.18
C SER A 499 -4.14 -8.03 -16.57
N GLY A 500 -3.50 -7.14 -15.83
CA GLY A 500 -2.13 -6.69 -16.09
C GLY A 500 -2.06 -5.38 -16.84
N VAL A 501 -0.87 -4.97 -17.27
CA VAL A 501 -0.58 -3.66 -17.84
C VAL A 501 -1.45 -3.34 -19.05
N ALA A 502 -2.28 -2.31 -18.93
CA ALA A 502 -3.11 -1.78 -20.00
C ALA A 502 -2.29 -0.96 -21.02
N SER A 503 -1.35 -0.19 -20.50
CA SER A 503 -0.41 0.64 -21.25
C SER A 503 0.86 0.85 -20.42
N TRP A 504 2.02 0.63 -21.01
CA TRP A 504 3.30 0.87 -20.36
C TRP A 504 3.64 2.36 -20.27
N THR A 505 3.08 3.16 -21.18
CA THR A 505 3.41 4.57 -21.35
C THR A 505 2.39 5.52 -20.70
N TRP A 506 1.28 4.98 -20.23
CA TRP A 506 0.26 5.79 -19.58
C TRP A 506 0.71 6.25 -18.19
N PHE A 507 0.43 7.51 -17.86
CA PHE A 507 0.54 8.06 -16.50
C PHE A 507 -0.50 9.19 -16.30
N TYR A 508 -0.80 9.51 -15.04
CA TYR A 508 -1.66 10.64 -14.70
C TYR A 508 -0.85 11.94 -14.70
N PRO A 509 -1.15 12.92 -15.59
CA PRO A 509 -0.28 14.07 -15.85
C PRO A 509 -0.52 15.25 -14.89
N TYR A 510 -0.90 15.00 -13.64
CA TYR A 510 -1.10 16.02 -12.62
C TYR A 510 -0.67 15.52 -11.24
N HIS A 511 -0.25 16.47 -10.38
CA HIS A 511 0.14 16.17 -9.01
C HIS A 511 -1.05 15.98 -8.04
N TYR A 512 -2.25 16.44 -8.43
CA TYR A 512 -3.43 16.50 -7.57
C TYR A 512 -4.65 15.88 -8.24
N GLY A 513 -5.56 15.36 -7.40
CA GLY A 513 -6.84 14.84 -7.86
C GLY A 513 -7.92 15.94 -7.97
N PRO A 514 -9.00 15.68 -8.71
CA PRO A 514 -10.18 16.53 -8.73
C PRO A 514 -11.00 16.41 -7.44
N PHE A 515 -11.96 17.30 -7.23
CA PHE A 515 -13.01 17.06 -6.24
C PHE A 515 -13.97 15.96 -6.71
N ALA A 516 -14.49 15.15 -5.79
CA ALA A 516 -15.50 14.12 -6.10
C ALA A 516 -16.73 14.74 -6.78
N SER A 517 -17.17 15.90 -6.32
CA SER A 517 -18.31 16.64 -6.89
C SER A 517 -18.04 17.26 -8.26
N ASP A 518 -16.79 17.26 -8.75
CA ASP A 518 -16.40 17.75 -10.08
C ASP A 518 -16.23 16.62 -11.11
N LEU A 519 -16.38 15.37 -10.71
CA LEU A 519 -16.31 14.19 -11.60
C LEU A 519 -17.62 14.02 -12.39
N LYS A 520 -18.03 15.06 -13.09
CA LYS A 520 -19.23 15.10 -13.95
C LYS A 520 -18.87 14.82 -15.39
N GLY A 521 -19.65 13.99 -16.06
CA GLY A 521 -19.46 13.65 -17.47
C GLY A 521 -18.58 12.41 -17.68
N MET A 522 -18.24 11.66 -16.63
CA MET A 522 -17.48 10.40 -16.74
C MET A 522 -18.13 9.41 -17.70
N GLY A 523 -19.47 9.34 -17.68
CA GLY A 523 -20.24 8.43 -18.56
C GLY A 523 -20.03 8.67 -20.07
N GLN A 524 -19.49 9.82 -20.46
CA GLN A 524 -19.21 10.18 -21.86
C GLN A 524 -17.76 9.83 -22.27
N VAL A 525 -16.88 9.55 -21.31
CA VAL A 525 -15.47 9.25 -21.57
C VAL A 525 -15.35 7.88 -22.27
N ARG A 526 -14.55 7.82 -23.32
CA ARG A 526 -14.21 6.59 -24.02
C ARG A 526 -12.70 6.49 -24.02
N VAL A 527 -12.20 5.36 -23.54
CA VAL A 527 -10.76 5.12 -23.38
C VAL A 527 -10.38 3.87 -24.13
N CYS A 528 -9.34 3.99 -24.94
CA CYS A 528 -8.64 2.86 -25.56
C CYS A 528 -7.17 3.06 -25.27
N PHE A 529 -6.54 2.10 -24.59
CA PHE A 529 -5.13 2.15 -24.30
C PHE A 529 -4.33 1.45 -25.40
N GLU A 530 -3.20 2.04 -25.79
CA GLU A 530 -2.16 1.37 -26.53
C GLU A 530 -1.22 0.71 -25.52
N LYS A 531 -0.99 -0.59 -25.67
CA LYS A 531 -0.21 -1.35 -24.70
C LYS A 531 1.22 -0.84 -24.60
N GLY A 532 1.85 -0.52 -25.77
CA GLY A 532 3.25 -0.14 -25.82
C GLY A 532 4.18 -1.27 -25.40
N VAL A 533 5.40 -0.91 -25.09
CA VAL A 533 6.45 -1.80 -24.57
C VAL A 533 7.04 -1.21 -23.30
N PRO A 534 7.54 -2.02 -22.36
CA PRO A 534 8.24 -1.52 -21.19
C PRO A 534 9.52 -0.80 -21.61
N PHE A 535 9.98 0.17 -20.82
CA PHE A 535 11.31 0.74 -20.91
C PHE A 535 12.38 -0.34 -20.69
N LEU A 536 13.60 -0.07 -21.15
CA LEU A 536 14.76 -0.81 -20.70
C LEU A 536 15.16 -0.35 -19.29
N PRO A 537 15.90 -1.18 -18.53
CA PRO A 537 16.30 -0.82 -17.18
C PRO A 537 17.02 0.52 -17.04
N PHE A 538 17.92 0.90 -17.96
CA PHE A 538 18.60 2.18 -17.90
C PHE A 538 17.69 3.37 -18.25
N ASP A 539 16.69 3.17 -19.10
CA ASP A 539 15.68 4.18 -19.37
C ASP A 539 14.82 4.46 -18.12
N GLN A 540 14.48 3.40 -17.36
CA GLN A 540 13.81 3.57 -16.07
C GLN A 540 14.71 4.27 -15.06
N LEU A 541 15.98 3.88 -14.93
CA LEU A 541 16.91 4.52 -14.00
C LEU A 541 17.00 6.04 -14.27
N LEU A 542 17.17 6.45 -15.53
CA LEU A 542 17.11 7.85 -15.92
C LEU A 542 15.76 8.50 -15.54
N SER A 543 14.66 7.77 -15.70
CA SER A 543 13.34 8.31 -15.42
C SER A 543 13.09 8.57 -13.94
N VAL A 544 13.72 7.82 -13.03
CA VAL A 544 13.37 7.82 -11.61
C VAL A 544 14.45 8.33 -10.67
N LEU A 545 15.73 8.32 -11.08
CA LEU A 545 16.84 8.71 -10.21
C LEU A 545 17.05 10.24 -10.18
N PRO A 546 17.37 10.81 -9.00
CA PRO A 546 17.91 12.15 -8.87
C PRO A 546 19.38 12.18 -9.30
N GLN A 547 19.92 13.36 -9.64
CA GLN A 547 21.32 13.54 -10.05
C GLN A 547 22.32 12.97 -9.03
N ARG A 548 22.01 13.02 -7.74
CA ARG A 548 22.83 12.48 -6.66
C ARG A 548 23.12 10.99 -6.82
N SER A 549 22.16 10.23 -7.37
CA SER A 549 22.28 8.78 -7.58
C SER A 549 22.77 8.41 -8.99
N SER A 550 23.31 9.36 -9.75
CA SER A 550 23.80 9.14 -11.13
C SER A 550 24.90 8.09 -11.23
N TYR A 551 25.67 7.86 -10.17
CA TYR A 551 26.72 6.83 -10.09
C TYR A 551 26.21 5.39 -10.29
N ALA A 552 24.91 5.15 -10.08
CA ALA A 552 24.27 3.86 -10.32
C ALA A 552 24.11 3.51 -11.82
N LEU A 553 24.25 4.51 -12.70
CA LEU A 553 24.16 4.41 -14.15
C LEU A 553 25.56 4.21 -14.79
N PRO A 554 25.62 3.62 -16.00
CA PRO A 554 26.82 3.71 -16.84
C PRO A 554 27.23 5.16 -17.06
N LYS A 555 28.53 5.44 -17.16
CA LYS A 555 29.06 6.81 -17.25
C LYS A 555 28.43 7.64 -18.38
N ALA A 556 28.17 7.04 -19.54
CA ALA A 556 27.56 7.73 -20.66
C ALA A 556 26.10 8.16 -20.34
N TYR A 557 25.34 7.34 -19.63
CA TYR A 557 23.99 7.67 -19.20
C TYR A 557 23.98 8.68 -18.04
N ALA A 558 24.92 8.55 -17.09
CA ALA A 558 25.08 9.49 -15.99
C ALA A 558 25.39 10.92 -16.53
N HIS A 559 26.15 11.02 -17.60
CA HIS A 559 26.47 12.30 -18.24
C HIS A 559 25.21 13.02 -18.72
N LEU A 560 24.19 12.32 -19.21
CA LEU A 560 22.91 12.93 -19.61
C LEU A 560 22.20 13.66 -18.46
N MET A 561 22.44 13.26 -17.22
CA MET A 561 21.86 13.88 -16.02
C MET A 561 22.69 15.04 -15.48
N LEU A 562 24.01 15.00 -15.70
CA LEU A 562 24.97 15.91 -15.06
C LEU A 562 25.43 17.05 -15.96
N ASP A 563 25.44 16.87 -17.28
CA ASP A 563 25.86 17.87 -18.23
C ASP A 563 24.75 18.89 -18.51
N GLU A 564 25.00 20.15 -18.19
CA GLU A 564 24.08 21.26 -18.46
C GLU A 564 23.74 21.42 -19.96
N GLN A 565 24.58 20.90 -20.85
CA GLN A 565 24.36 20.95 -22.31
C GLN A 565 23.50 19.78 -22.80
N SER A 566 23.19 18.84 -21.92
CA SER A 566 22.32 17.70 -22.27
C SER A 566 20.91 18.18 -22.64
N LYS A 567 20.35 17.63 -23.72
CA LYS A 567 19.00 17.98 -24.20
C LYS A 567 17.89 17.58 -23.21
N ILE A 568 18.20 16.77 -22.21
CA ILE A 568 17.26 16.31 -21.18
C ILE A 568 17.66 16.77 -19.78
N PHE A 569 18.65 17.64 -19.61
CA PHE A 569 19.12 18.14 -18.31
C PHE A 569 17.99 18.77 -17.47
N ASP A 570 17.06 19.48 -18.12
CA ASP A 570 15.90 20.11 -17.49
C ASP A 570 14.96 19.10 -16.80
N LEU A 571 15.06 17.82 -17.14
CA LEU A 571 14.29 16.76 -16.49
C LEU A 571 14.86 16.39 -15.11
N PHE A 572 16.07 16.80 -14.75
CA PHE A 572 16.75 16.44 -13.50
C PHE A 572 17.03 17.66 -12.60
N PRO A 573 15.99 18.36 -12.12
CA PRO A 573 16.19 19.55 -11.30
C PRO A 573 16.81 19.19 -9.95
N GLN A 574 17.86 19.93 -9.53
CA GLN A 574 18.39 19.88 -8.17
C GLN A 574 17.48 20.62 -7.19
N ASN A 575 16.94 21.74 -7.64
CA ASN A 575 15.99 22.55 -6.88
C ASN A 575 14.60 22.41 -7.47
N PHE A 576 13.65 21.99 -6.65
CA PHE A 576 12.26 21.83 -7.00
C PHE A 576 11.35 22.26 -5.84
N GLU A 577 10.16 22.70 -6.19
CA GLU A 577 9.16 23.11 -5.20
C GLU A 577 8.56 21.89 -4.52
N ILE A 578 8.42 21.98 -3.19
CA ILE A 578 7.67 21.01 -2.39
C ILE A 578 6.45 21.73 -1.84
N ASP A 579 5.27 21.30 -2.29
CA ASP A 579 4.02 21.85 -1.81
C ASP A 579 3.66 21.25 -0.45
N ILE A 580 3.82 22.03 0.58
CA ILE A 580 3.52 21.68 1.99
C ILE A 580 2.21 22.29 2.49
N GLU A 581 1.45 22.98 1.64
CA GLU A 581 0.24 23.68 2.02
C GLU A 581 -0.78 22.75 2.68
N GLY A 582 -1.22 23.12 3.89
CA GLY A 582 -2.16 22.33 4.68
C GLY A 582 -1.58 21.05 5.29
N LYS A 583 -0.28 20.79 5.15
CA LYS A 583 0.41 19.64 5.74
C LYS A 583 1.09 20.03 7.05
N ARG A 584 1.08 19.10 8.01
CA ARG A 584 1.77 19.30 9.30
C ARG A 584 3.25 19.02 9.18
N PHE A 585 3.60 17.97 8.46
CA PHE A 585 4.97 17.51 8.37
C PHE A 585 5.52 17.69 6.96
N MET A 586 6.77 18.08 6.89
CA MET A 586 7.46 18.31 5.64
C MET A 586 7.44 17.08 4.72
N TRP A 587 7.55 15.87 5.27
CA TRP A 587 7.49 14.62 4.49
C TRP A 587 6.12 14.34 3.83
N GLN A 588 5.06 15.05 4.23
CA GLN A 588 3.75 14.96 3.59
C GLN A 588 3.62 15.85 2.35
N GLY A 589 4.63 16.69 2.09
CA GLY A 589 4.65 17.61 0.96
C GLY A 589 4.69 16.88 -0.38
N ILE A 590 4.16 17.51 -1.42
CA ILE A 590 4.13 17.01 -2.79
C ILE A 590 5.24 17.68 -3.58
N CYS A 591 6.19 16.89 -4.09
CA CYS A 591 7.27 17.39 -4.93
C CYS A 591 6.73 17.71 -6.32
N LYS A 592 6.89 18.97 -6.78
CA LYS A 592 6.50 19.41 -8.11
C LYS A 592 7.66 19.21 -9.07
N LEU A 593 7.80 18.00 -9.57
CA LEU A 593 8.83 17.63 -10.54
C LEU A 593 8.30 17.74 -11.98
N PRO A 594 9.16 18.05 -12.96
CA PRO A 594 8.78 17.94 -14.37
C PRO A 594 8.42 16.50 -14.71
N TYR A 595 7.38 16.33 -15.53
CA TYR A 595 7.03 15.02 -16.06
C TYR A 595 8.09 14.57 -17.06
N MET A 596 8.36 13.27 -17.09
CA MET A 596 9.33 12.68 -17.99
C MET A 596 8.80 12.70 -19.43
N ASP A 597 9.54 13.30 -20.33
CA ASP A 597 9.26 13.25 -21.77
C ASP A 597 9.93 12.01 -22.37
N GLU A 598 9.13 10.96 -22.57
CA GLU A 598 9.57 9.69 -23.12
C GLU A 598 10.30 9.83 -24.45
N LYS A 599 9.78 10.66 -25.35
CA LYS A 599 10.36 10.80 -26.70
C LYS A 599 11.74 11.44 -26.66
N ARG A 600 11.91 12.48 -25.84
CA ARG A 600 13.22 13.12 -25.64
C ARG A 600 14.19 12.15 -24.97
N LEU A 601 13.76 11.45 -23.92
CA LEU A 601 14.58 10.49 -23.21
C LEU A 601 15.09 9.39 -24.15
N LEU A 602 14.17 8.70 -24.83
CA LEU A 602 14.52 7.60 -25.72
C LEU A 602 15.33 8.03 -26.96
N ALA A 603 15.21 9.27 -27.39
CA ALA A 603 16.06 9.78 -28.48
C ALA A 603 17.54 9.83 -28.06
N GLU A 604 17.84 10.27 -26.84
CA GLU A 604 19.21 10.35 -26.33
C GLU A 604 19.76 8.96 -25.91
N THR A 605 18.95 8.10 -25.33
CA THR A 605 19.43 6.77 -24.85
C THR A 605 19.70 5.80 -25.98
N ARG A 606 18.98 5.86 -27.11
CA ARG A 606 19.18 4.97 -28.26
C ARG A 606 20.58 5.06 -28.84
N GLU A 607 21.17 6.23 -28.88
CA GLU A 607 22.52 6.44 -29.39
C GLU A 607 23.58 5.80 -28.50
N LEU A 608 23.31 5.73 -27.19
CA LEU A 608 24.22 5.19 -26.16
C LEU A 608 24.23 3.65 -26.10
N MET A 609 23.19 2.99 -26.56
CA MET A 609 23.06 1.52 -26.46
C MET A 609 24.22 0.78 -27.13
N ASN A 610 24.75 1.30 -28.25
CA ASN A 610 25.84 0.67 -28.99
C ASN A 610 27.21 0.78 -28.30
N GLY A 611 27.32 1.63 -27.25
CA GLY A 611 28.54 1.86 -26.50
C GLY A 611 28.61 1.10 -25.18
N LEU A 612 27.61 0.27 -24.86
CA LEU A 612 27.56 -0.49 -23.61
C LEU A 612 28.57 -1.65 -23.61
N THR A 613 29.18 -1.90 -22.48
CA THR A 613 29.94 -3.12 -22.24
C THR A 613 29.00 -4.34 -22.19
N GLU A 614 29.53 -5.54 -22.31
CA GLU A 614 28.74 -6.78 -22.25
C GLU A 614 27.93 -6.90 -20.95
N THR A 615 28.56 -6.55 -19.82
CA THR A 615 27.91 -6.56 -18.50
C THR A 615 26.82 -5.49 -18.41
N GLU A 616 27.04 -4.29 -18.92
CA GLU A 616 26.02 -3.24 -18.98
C GLU A 616 24.88 -3.62 -19.92
N ALA A 617 25.17 -4.23 -21.06
CA ALA A 617 24.15 -4.73 -21.97
C ALA A 617 23.26 -5.80 -21.32
N LYS A 618 23.85 -6.74 -20.54
CA LYS A 618 23.10 -7.71 -19.74
C LYS A 618 22.24 -7.04 -18.69
N ARG A 619 22.75 -6.03 -17.98
CA ARG A 619 21.97 -5.25 -17.00
C ARG A 619 20.82 -4.48 -17.65
N ASN A 620 20.95 -4.09 -18.91
CA ASN A 620 19.96 -3.36 -19.69
C ASN A 620 19.08 -4.25 -20.58
N SER A 621 19.00 -5.55 -20.31
CA SER A 621 18.21 -6.50 -21.09
C SER A 621 16.86 -6.81 -20.43
N VAL A 622 15.95 -7.34 -21.23
CA VAL A 622 14.68 -7.92 -20.77
C VAL A 622 14.80 -9.43 -20.79
N GLU A 623 14.48 -10.05 -19.66
CA GLU A 623 14.53 -11.50 -19.48
C GLU A 623 13.16 -12.09 -19.17
N VAL A 624 13.12 -13.42 -19.00
CA VAL A 624 11.96 -14.21 -18.58
C VAL A 624 12.27 -14.88 -17.24
N ASP A 625 11.23 -15.35 -16.56
CA ASP A 625 11.35 -16.05 -15.29
C ASP A 625 12.26 -17.29 -15.41
N ARG A 626 12.86 -17.70 -14.30
CA ARG A 626 13.70 -18.90 -14.20
C ARG A 626 13.01 -19.91 -13.28
N LEU A 627 12.89 -21.14 -13.74
CA LEU A 627 12.44 -22.27 -12.95
C LEU A 627 13.66 -23.09 -12.49
N LEU A 628 13.79 -23.27 -11.18
CA LEU A 628 14.82 -24.10 -10.55
C LEU A 628 14.13 -25.26 -9.81
N VAL A 629 14.59 -26.47 -10.07
CA VAL A 629 14.03 -27.69 -9.49
C VAL A 629 15.10 -28.74 -9.25
N SER A 630 14.86 -29.62 -8.28
CA SER A 630 15.70 -30.81 -8.08
C SER A 630 15.62 -31.73 -9.30
N ASN A 631 16.72 -32.42 -9.61
CA ASN A 631 16.75 -33.46 -10.65
C ASN A 631 15.82 -34.65 -10.33
N THR A 632 15.35 -34.78 -9.08
CA THR A 632 14.39 -35.78 -8.64
C THR A 632 12.94 -35.32 -8.75
N ALA A 633 12.68 -34.08 -9.13
CA ALA A 633 11.33 -33.52 -9.26
C ALA A 633 10.58 -34.15 -10.45
N LYS A 634 9.26 -34.25 -10.37
CA LYS A 634 8.40 -34.81 -11.45
C LYS A 634 8.58 -34.09 -12.80
N VAL A 635 8.91 -32.78 -12.75
CA VAL A 635 9.13 -31.98 -13.96
C VAL A 635 10.51 -32.21 -14.57
N ALA A 636 11.43 -32.82 -13.84
CA ALA A 636 12.79 -33.09 -14.30
C ALA A 636 12.85 -33.94 -15.60
N GLU A 637 11.99 -34.96 -15.72
CA GLU A 637 11.90 -35.79 -16.94
C GLU A 637 11.58 -34.95 -18.17
N LYS A 638 10.67 -33.97 -18.03
CA LYS A 638 10.32 -33.06 -19.12
C LYS A 638 11.46 -32.12 -19.47
N ILE A 639 12.22 -31.65 -18.45
CA ILE A 639 13.41 -30.83 -18.66
C ILE A 639 14.48 -31.63 -19.40
N CYS A 640 14.74 -32.88 -19.03
CA CYS A 640 15.67 -33.75 -19.70
C CYS A 640 15.27 -34.05 -21.16
N SER A 641 13.97 -33.96 -21.50
CA SER A 641 13.47 -34.12 -22.86
C SER A 641 13.71 -32.92 -23.77
N LEU A 642 14.12 -31.78 -23.25
CA LEU A 642 14.51 -30.60 -24.00
C LEU A 642 15.81 -30.91 -24.78
N SER A 643 15.85 -30.59 -26.04
CA SER A 643 17.00 -30.81 -26.93
C SER A 643 17.11 -29.68 -27.93
N SER A 644 18.21 -29.61 -28.63
CA SER A 644 18.42 -28.61 -29.70
C SER A 644 17.33 -28.59 -30.79
N ASN A 645 16.59 -29.71 -30.91
CA ASN A 645 15.50 -29.84 -31.89
C ASN A 645 14.11 -29.56 -31.28
N LYS A 646 14.02 -29.47 -29.94
CA LYS A 646 12.80 -29.16 -29.22
C LYS A 646 13.12 -28.13 -28.15
N LEU A 647 13.04 -26.86 -28.56
CA LEU A 647 13.51 -25.73 -27.73
C LEU A 647 12.58 -25.41 -26.55
N ASP A 648 11.30 -25.76 -26.63
CA ASP A 648 10.29 -25.47 -25.62
C ASP A 648 9.37 -26.65 -25.35
N THR A 649 8.89 -26.78 -24.16
CA THR A 649 7.96 -27.82 -23.72
C THR A 649 6.96 -27.25 -22.71
N SER A 650 5.68 -27.63 -22.92
CA SER A 650 4.64 -27.30 -21.92
C SER A 650 4.75 -28.23 -20.73
N ILE A 651 4.66 -27.61 -19.52
CA ILE A 651 4.58 -28.35 -18.27
C ILE A 651 3.19 -28.20 -17.64
N SER A 652 2.74 -29.28 -16.98
CA SER A 652 1.64 -29.31 -16.03
C SER A 652 2.06 -30.29 -14.93
N SER A 653 2.42 -29.78 -13.76
CA SER A 653 2.86 -30.60 -12.63
C SER A 653 2.40 -29.94 -11.34
N ASP A 654 1.79 -30.74 -10.48
CA ASP A 654 1.30 -30.31 -9.17
C ASP A 654 0.40 -29.04 -9.19
N GLY A 655 -0.40 -28.90 -10.27
CA GLY A 655 -1.29 -27.75 -10.49
C GLY A 655 -0.58 -26.50 -11.04
N ILE A 656 0.69 -26.61 -11.44
CA ILE A 656 1.47 -25.51 -12.01
C ILE A 656 1.74 -25.83 -13.49
N GLY A 657 1.28 -24.93 -14.36
CA GLY A 657 1.48 -25.02 -15.80
C GLY A 657 2.34 -23.88 -16.35
N GLY A 658 2.92 -24.09 -17.52
CA GLY A 658 3.74 -23.09 -18.21
C GLY A 658 4.51 -23.68 -19.37
N ILE A 659 5.41 -22.91 -19.94
CA ILE A 659 6.33 -23.32 -21.01
C ILE A 659 7.75 -23.20 -20.47
N ILE A 660 8.55 -24.25 -20.64
CA ILE A 660 9.95 -24.26 -20.27
C ILE A 660 10.84 -24.34 -21.52
N SER A 661 11.96 -23.65 -21.50
CA SER A 661 12.95 -23.67 -22.56
C SER A 661 14.38 -23.63 -21.99
N LEU A 662 15.35 -24.10 -22.79
CA LEU A 662 16.74 -24.12 -22.36
C LEU A 662 17.30 -22.70 -22.18
N CYS A 663 18.18 -22.53 -21.19
CA CYS A 663 19.00 -21.34 -21.08
C CYS A 663 20.14 -21.42 -22.12
N HIS A 664 20.26 -20.42 -23.01
CA HIS A 664 21.37 -20.32 -23.98
C HIS A 664 22.70 -19.81 -23.35
N GLU A 665 22.66 -19.33 -22.13
CA GLU A 665 23.86 -19.09 -21.35
C GLU A 665 24.44 -20.46 -21.07
N GLY A 666 25.62 -20.73 -21.62
CA GLY A 666 26.30 -22.02 -21.49
C GLY A 666 26.16 -22.49 -20.05
N VAL A 667 25.89 -23.75 -19.89
CA VAL A 667 26.00 -24.44 -18.60
C VAL A 667 27.31 -23.93 -18.01
N GLU A 668 27.24 -22.92 -17.11
CA GLU A 668 28.37 -22.66 -16.27
C GLU A 668 28.60 -23.99 -15.55
N GLU A 669 29.70 -24.66 -15.92
CA GLU A 669 30.17 -25.93 -15.38
C GLU A 669 30.53 -25.81 -13.89
N ASN A 670 29.76 -25.12 -13.12
CA ASN A 670 29.82 -25.08 -11.66
C ASN A 670 28.60 -25.84 -11.10
N GLN A 671 28.68 -27.16 -11.37
CA GLN A 671 28.57 -28.18 -10.37
C GLN A 671 27.54 -28.02 -9.29
N GLN A 672 26.35 -28.47 -9.64
CA GLN A 672 25.77 -29.57 -8.88
C GLN A 672 24.81 -30.26 -9.82
N ASP A 673 25.11 -31.46 -10.31
CA ASP A 673 24.26 -32.33 -11.13
C ASP A 673 22.88 -32.60 -10.54
N SER A 674 22.52 -31.94 -9.45
CA SER A 674 21.29 -32.13 -8.67
C SER A 674 20.18 -31.11 -8.92
N VAL A 675 20.45 -29.97 -9.58
CA VAL A 675 19.46 -28.89 -9.79
C VAL A 675 19.42 -28.46 -11.24
N PHE A 676 18.20 -28.43 -11.81
CA PHE A 676 17.96 -27.89 -13.14
C PHE A 676 17.53 -26.42 -13.05
N CYS A 677 18.09 -25.56 -13.90
CA CYS A 677 17.67 -24.19 -14.11
C CYS A 677 17.28 -23.98 -15.57
N VAL A 678 16.02 -23.64 -15.82
CA VAL A 678 15.48 -23.43 -17.17
C VAL A 678 14.72 -22.12 -17.24
N LYS A 679 14.55 -21.57 -18.44
CA LYS A 679 13.62 -20.46 -18.68
C LYS A 679 12.19 -20.94 -18.48
N TYR A 680 11.38 -20.09 -17.86
CA TYR A 680 9.96 -20.36 -17.62
C TYR A 680 9.12 -19.20 -18.14
N GLU A 681 8.10 -19.54 -18.89
CA GLU A 681 7.08 -18.61 -19.35
C GLU A 681 5.71 -19.06 -18.85
N MET A 682 4.94 -18.09 -18.37
CA MET A 682 3.59 -18.35 -17.90
C MET A 682 2.69 -18.86 -19.03
N PRO A 683 1.64 -19.66 -18.72
CA PRO A 683 0.70 -20.15 -19.73
C PRO A 683 0.10 -19.03 -20.57
N VAL A 684 0.02 -19.24 -21.88
CA VAL A 684 -0.59 -18.26 -22.81
C VAL A 684 -2.12 -18.25 -22.68
N ASN A 685 -2.71 -19.39 -22.35
CA ASN A 685 -4.15 -19.58 -22.18
C ASN A 685 -4.55 -19.21 -20.74
N GLY A 686 -5.56 -18.36 -20.56
CA GLY A 686 -6.09 -18.01 -19.25
C GLY A 686 -5.87 -16.56 -18.82
N SER A 687 -5.77 -15.63 -19.77
CA SER A 687 -5.52 -14.22 -19.45
C SER A 687 -6.73 -13.41 -18.98
N SER A 688 -7.93 -13.98 -18.95
CA SER A 688 -9.11 -13.27 -18.49
C SER A 688 -9.29 -13.42 -16.98
N HIS A 689 -9.58 -12.33 -16.32
CA HIS A 689 -9.96 -12.34 -14.92
C HIS A 689 -11.24 -13.18 -14.73
N ILE A 690 -11.16 -14.17 -13.83
CA ILE A 690 -12.29 -15.04 -13.49
C ILE A 690 -12.91 -14.51 -12.20
N GLN A 691 -14.03 -13.81 -12.31
CA GLN A 691 -14.73 -13.13 -11.22
C GLN A 691 -15.49 -14.06 -10.26
N HIS A 692 -15.79 -15.27 -10.67
CA HIS A 692 -16.53 -16.21 -9.84
C HIS A 692 -15.58 -17.20 -9.16
N LEU A 693 -16.02 -17.77 -8.06
CA LEU A 693 -15.34 -18.89 -7.44
C LEU A 693 -15.34 -20.11 -8.34
N LEU A 694 -14.25 -20.83 -8.38
CA LEU A 694 -14.16 -22.04 -9.20
C LEU A 694 -15.04 -23.16 -8.59
N TYR A 695 -15.50 -24.06 -9.44
CA TYR A 695 -16.28 -25.21 -8.99
C TYR A 695 -15.42 -26.13 -8.11
N GLY A 696 -15.99 -26.60 -6.98
CA GLY A 696 -15.30 -27.53 -6.08
C GLY A 696 -14.52 -26.88 -4.94
N VAL A 697 -14.64 -25.55 -4.78
CA VAL A 697 -14.07 -24.86 -3.62
C VAL A 697 -14.69 -25.35 -2.31
N ASN A 698 -13.84 -25.74 -1.37
CA ASN A 698 -14.20 -26.10 0.00
C ASN A 698 -13.95 -24.89 0.89
N PHE A 699 -15.01 -24.23 1.37
CA PHE A 699 -14.85 -23.10 2.28
C PHE A 699 -14.46 -23.55 3.69
N PRO A 700 -13.60 -22.79 4.37
CA PRO A 700 -13.44 -22.91 5.83
C PRO A 700 -14.78 -22.70 6.55
N GLU A 701 -14.90 -23.23 7.77
CA GLU A 701 -16.08 -22.97 8.60
C GLU A 701 -16.24 -21.46 8.84
N LYS A 702 -17.47 -20.97 8.70
CA LYS A 702 -17.77 -19.54 8.90
C LYS A 702 -17.54 -19.13 10.35
N THR A 703 -16.69 -18.11 10.54
CA THR A 703 -16.26 -17.64 11.88
C THR A 703 -16.72 -16.23 12.20
N ILE A 704 -17.15 -15.46 11.20
CA ILE A 704 -17.58 -14.07 11.36
C ILE A 704 -19.11 -14.01 11.29
N PHE A 705 -19.70 -13.37 12.29
CA PHE A 705 -21.14 -13.21 12.45
C PHE A 705 -21.53 -11.74 12.58
N GLU A 706 -22.81 -11.41 12.48
CA GLU A 706 -23.33 -10.05 12.56
C GLU A 706 -22.88 -9.29 13.82
N ASN A 707 -22.71 -9.98 14.94
CA ASN A 707 -22.21 -9.39 16.19
C ASN A 707 -20.75 -8.94 16.14
N ASP A 708 -19.99 -9.40 15.15
CA ASP A 708 -18.59 -9.01 14.95
C ASP A 708 -18.45 -7.71 14.14
N ILE A 709 -19.55 -7.29 13.52
CA ILE A 709 -19.59 -6.05 12.73
C ILE A 709 -19.87 -4.87 13.65
N LYS A 710 -18.95 -3.92 13.68
CA LYS A 710 -19.13 -2.66 14.41
C LYS A 710 -19.94 -1.70 13.56
N GLU A 711 -20.95 -1.08 14.14
CA GLU A 711 -21.73 -0.06 13.46
C GLU A 711 -20.81 1.09 13.01
N THR A 712 -20.88 1.41 11.72
CA THR A 712 -20.06 2.46 11.13
C THR A 712 -20.72 3.81 11.31
N VAL A 713 -20.12 4.67 12.13
CA VAL A 713 -20.52 6.08 12.25
C VAL A 713 -19.56 6.92 11.40
N LEU A 714 -20.11 7.70 10.47
CA LEU A 714 -19.30 8.52 9.59
C LEU A 714 -18.56 9.62 10.36
N TRP A 715 -17.25 9.74 10.13
CA TRP A 715 -16.39 10.66 10.86
C TRP A 715 -16.91 12.10 10.90
N HIS A 716 -17.47 12.60 9.80
CA HIS A 716 -18.00 13.95 9.72
C HIS A 716 -19.32 14.16 10.50
N GLU A 717 -20.02 13.07 10.87
CA GLU A 717 -21.23 13.08 11.67
C GLU A 717 -20.95 12.94 13.18
N LEU A 718 -19.76 12.44 13.57
CA LEU A 718 -19.37 12.37 14.95
C LEU A 718 -19.39 13.77 15.58
N GLN A 719 -20.30 14.00 16.50
CA GLN A 719 -20.35 15.23 17.27
C GLN A 719 -19.04 15.37 18.04
N GLN A 720 -18.45 16.57 18.02
CA GLN A 720 -17.39 16.89 18.97
C GLN A 720 -18.07 16.88 20.34
N TYR A 721 -17.92 15.78 21.09
CA TYR A 721 -18.24 15.83 22.52
C TYR A 721 -17.41 16.95 23.10
N HIS A 722 -18.07 18.05 23.47
CA HIS A 722 -17.51 18.99 24.41
C HIS A 722 -17.12 18.17 25.64
N ASN A 723 -15.83 18.01 25.89
CA ASN A 723 -15.38 17.61 27.20
C ASN A 723 -15.90 18.66 28.17
N CYS A 724 -17.01 18.40 28.82
CA CYS A 724 -17.43 19.05 30.03
C CYS A 724 -16.48 18.66 31.16
N PHE A 725 -15.21 18.99 31.02
CA PHE A 725 -14.33 19.26 32.10
C PHE A 725 -14.15 20.79 32.12
N GLU A 726 -15.19 21.47 32.56
CA GLU A 726 -14.98 22.72 33.26
C GLU A 726 -14.05 22.41 34.43
N ARG A 727 -12.76 22.73 34.26
CA ARG A 727 -11.92 23.01 35.39
C ARG A 727 -12.59 24.18 36.09
N SER A 728 -13.33 23.90 37.16
CA SER A 728 -13.64 24.89 38.16
C SER A 728 -12.30 25.44 38.62
N ASN A 729 -12.00 26.66 38.19
CA ASN A 729 -11.02 27.52 38.87
C ASN A 729 -11.54 27.73 40.29
N ASN A 730 -11.12 26.91 41.22
CA ASN A 730 -11.07 27.21 42.62
C ASN A 730 -9.60 27.08 43.05
N GLN A 731 -8.81 28.09 42.76
CA GLN A 731 -7.82 28.54 43.69
C GLN A 731 -8.62 29.04 44.91
N ASP A 732 -8.52 28.33 46.01
CA ASP A 732 -8.36 28.81 47.38
C ASP A 732 -8.81 27.73 48.36
N ASN A 733 -7.95 27.49 49.36
CA ASN A 733 -8.18 26.79 50.61
C ASN A 733 -7.73 25.35 50.75
N TRP A 734 -6.43 25.19 50.86
CA TRP A 734 -5.85 24.21 51.74
C TRP A 734 -5.91 24.72 53.20
N ARG A 735 -6.94 24.33 53.92
CA ARG A 735 -6.90 24.22 55.36
C ARG A 735 -7.84 23.13 55.84
N SER A 736 -7.21 22.11 56.39
CA SER A 736 -7.65 21.16 57.43
C SER A 736 -9.13 21.07 57.77
N SER A 737 -9.72 19.88 57.66
CA SER A 737 -10.30 19.16 58.81
C SER A 737 -10.79 17.76 58.47
N ASN A 738 -10.38 16.84 59.30
CA ASN A 738 -10.98 15.52 59.46
C ASN A 738 -12.46 15.64 59.78
N ARG A 739 -13.30 14.77 59.18
CA ARG A 739 -14.33 14.01 59.95
C ARG A 739 -15.09 13.02 59.01
N GLU A 740 -15.33 11.91 59.63
CA GLU A 740 -16.09 10.71 59.27
C GLU A 740 -17.54 10.96 58.80
N GLY A 741 -18.04 10.03 58.03
CA GLY A 741 -19.45 9.71 58.15
C GLY A 741 -20.24 9.43 56.88
N ASN A 742 -20.44 8.15 56.58
CA ASN A 742 -21.65 7.45 56.12
C ASN A 742 -22.49 7.81 54.91
N ASN A 743 -22.54 6.79 54.02
CA ASN A 743 -23.76 6.24 53.38
C ASN A 743 -24.67 7.18 52.55
N SER A 744 -24.78 6.98 51.25
CA SER A 744 -25.93 6.24 50.65
C SER A 744 -26.13 6.52 49.15
N LYS A 745 -26.42 5.45 48.48
CA LYS A 745 -27.28 5.33 47.27
C LYS A 745 -26.80 5.89 45.92
N PHE A 746 -26.35 4.97 45.08
CA PHE A 746 -26.27 5.08 43.65
C PHE A 746 -27.65 4.93 43.00
N PRO A 747 -27.97 5.67 41.94
CA PRO A 747 -28.88 5.30 40.89
C PRO A 747 -28.15 4.67 39.71
N PRO A 748 -28.82 3.93 38.81
CA PRO A 748 -28.21 2.99 37.89
C PRO A 748 -27.52 3.70 36.74
N THR A 749 -26.35 3.19 36.40
CA THR A 749 -25.47 3.62 35.31
C THR A 749 -26.04 3.28 33.94
N ALA A 750 -26.28 4.29 33.15
CA ALA A 750 -26.26 4.17 31.71
C ALA A 750 -24.78 4.06 31.26
N SER A 751 -24.45 2.97 30.59
CA SER A 751 -23.13 2.72 30.05
C SER A 751 -22.83 3.73 28.93
N ALA A 752 -22.06 4.75 29.24
CA ALA A 752 -21.52 5.67 28.25
C ALA A 752 -20.21 5.09 27.72
N PHE A 753 -20.25 4.53 26.51
CA PHE A 753 -19.06 4.23 25.73
C PHE A 753 -18.44 5.55 25.20
N GLY A 754 -17.56 6.11 26.01
CA GLY A 754 -16.74 7.25 25.59
C GLY A 754 -15.49 6.83 24.85
N GLY A 755 -15.61 6.53 23.55
CA GLY A 755 -14.45 6.39 22.69
C GLY A 755 -13.81 7.75 22.47
N ARG A 756 -12.62 7.99 22.98
CA ARG A 756 -11.83 9.17 22.60
C ARG A 756 -11.44 9.05 21.13
N ILE A 757 -11.97 9.92 20.29
CA ILE A 757 -11.58 10.05 18.91
C ILE A 757 -10.34 10.94 18.89
N TYR A 758 -9.22 10.35 18.51
CA TYR A 758 -8.00 11.10 18.25
C TYR A 758 -8.17 11.91 16.96
N GLY A 759 -7.71 13.13 16.99
CA GLY A 759 -7.59 13.94 15.79
C GLY A 759 -6.69 13.24 14.77
N PRO A 760 -7.02 13.34 13.49
CA PRO A 760 -6.42 12.55 12.44
C PRO A 760 -4.91 12.65 12.31
N SER A 761 -4.30 13.69 12.82
CA SER A 761 -2.88 14.01 12.63
C SER A 761 -1.93 13.28 13.56
N GLU A 762 -2.40 12.72 14.67
CA GLU A 762 -1.48 12.14 15.68
C GLU A 762 -1.31 10.61 15.54
N SER A 763 -2.26 9.94 14.90
CA SER A 763 -2.24 8.48 14.77
C SER A 763 -1.57 7.97 13.49
N ILE A 764 -1.42 8.81 12.46
CA ILE A 764 -0.93 8.41 11.13
C ILE A 764 0.55 8.03 11.15
N HIS A 765 1.30 8.61 12.09
CA HIS A 765 2.76 8.57 12.05
C HIS A 765 3.40 7.33 12.70
N LYS A 766 2.62 6.48 13.31
CA LYS A 766 3.16 5.33 14.06
C LYS A 766 3.24 4.02 13.28
N GLY A 767 2.65 3.96 12.12
CA GLY A 767 2.65 2.76 11.30
C GLY A 767 3.30 2.90 9.92
N ALA A 768 3.69 4.12 9.56
CA ALA A 768 4.22 4.38 8.22
C ALA A 768 5.75 4.21 8.11
N GLY A 769 6.39 3.75 9.17
CA GLY A 769 7.85 3.73 9.25
C GLY A 769 8.54 2.56 8.55
N VAL A 770 7.82 1.69 7.89
CA VAL A 770 8.41 0.55 7.19
C VAL A 770 7.92 0.52 5.76
N GLY A 771 8.24 1.51 5.03
CA GLY A 771 7.99 1.60 3.61
C GLY A 771 9.03 2.51 3.01
N TRP A 772 10.02 1.95 2.40
CA TRP A 772 10.71 2.43 1.23
C TRP A 772 11.00 3.94 1.16
N GLY A 773 12.08 4.34 1.74
CA GLY A 773 12.61 5.69 1.71
C GLY A 773 12.37 6.41 3.02
N SER A 774 13.44 6.58 3.72
CA SER A 774 13.77 7.52 4.81
C SER A 774 12.64 8.20 5.60
N GLY A 775 11.55 7.51 5.85
CA GLY A 775 10.60 7.94 6.87
C GLY A 775 11.14 7.70 8.28
N ARG A 776 12.35 8.19 8.57
CA ARG A 776 13.04 8.06 9.86
C ARG A 776 12.54 9.09 10.86
N GLY A 777 11.24 9.15 11.08
CA GLY A 777 10.68 9.92 12.17
C GLY A 777 10.41 9.01 13.35
N LYS A 778 11.15 9.11 14.44
CA LYS A 778 10.74 8.54 15.73
C LYS A 778 9.33 9.06 16.04
N PRO A 779 8.39 8.19 16.38
CA PRO A 779 7.06 8.63 16.77
C PRO A 779 7.16 9.41 18.08
N GLU A 780 6.50 10.56 18.13
CA GLU A 780 6.30 11.25 19.42
C GLU A 780 5.62 10.34 20.42
N ARG A 781 6.03 10.44 21.69
CA ARG A 781 5.38 9.78 22.81
C ARG A 781 3.87 10.04 22.76
N ILE A 782 3.11 9.00 22.52
CA ILE A 782 1.71 8.97 22.91
C ILE A 782 1.72 8.59 24.38
N ASP A 783 0.90 9.24 25.18
CA ASP A 783 0.62 8.80 26.53
C ASP A 783 0.18 7.33 26.50
N HIS A 784 1.11 6.47 26.91
CA HIS A 784 0.94 5.03 26.93
C HIS A 784 -0.15 4.57 27.89
N ASP A 785 -0.46 5.40 28.89
CA ASP A 785 -1.48 5.09 29.89
C ASP A 785 -2.88 4.89 29.28
N ILE A 786 -3.16 5.53 28.16
CA ILE A 786 -4.48 5.42 27.50
C ILE A 786 -4.61 4.15 26.65
N LEU A 787 -3.49 3.59 26.17
CA LEU A 787 -3.50 2.31 25.44
C LEU A 787 -3.55 1.11 26.39
N ASN A 788 -2.89 1.23 27.54
CA ASN A 788 -2.86 0.19 28.56
C ASN A 788 -4.22 0.05 29.27
N GLU A 789 -4.95 1.14 29.53
CA GLU A 789 -6.32 1.06 30.05
C GLU A 789 -7.29 0.31 29.11
N ARG A 790 -7.07 0.35 27.81
CA ARG A 790 -7.89 -0.41 26.84
C ARG A 790 -7.52 -1.88 26.72
N MET A 791 -6.27 -2.24 27.02
CA MET A 791 -5.82 -3.64 26.96
C MET A 791 -6.06 -4.38 28.26
N SER A 792 -6.11 -3.69 29.42
CA SER A 792 -6.35 -4.27 30.74
C SER A 792 -7.83 -4.64 31.00
N THR A 793 -8.76 -4.20 30.19
CA THR A 793 -10.19 -4.53 30.31
C THR A 793 -10.60 -5.82 29.63
N PHE A 794 -9.66 -6.53 28.97
CA PHE A 794 -9.89 -7.84 28.41
C PHE A 794 -9.16 -8.93 29.20
N THR A 795 -9.60 -9.18 30.45
CA THR A 795 -9.30 -10.42 31.15
C THR A 795 -10.44 -11.41 30.89
N PRO A 796 -10.15 -12.62 30.41
CA PRO A 796 -11.17 -13.63 30.24
C PRO A 796 -11.65 -14.12 31.60
N PHE A 797 -12.94 -14.18 31.79
CA PHE A 797 -13.59 -14.78 32.94
C PHE A 797 -13.06 -16.21 33.13
N ARG A 798 -12.28 -16.41 34.21
CA ARG A 798 -11.86 -17.70 34.68
C ARG A 798 -13.03 -18.30 35.47
N LYS A 799 -13.66 -19.32 34.93
CA LYS A 799 -14.58 -20.17 35.66
C LYS A 799 -13.79 -20.89 36.76
N GLN A 800 -14.16 -20.68 37.99
CA GLN A 800 -13.90 -21.64 39.07
C GLN A 800 -15.16 -22.41 39.38
N PRO A 801 -15.05 -23.73 39.69
CA PRO A 801 -16.13 -24.56 40.11
C PRO A 801 -16.24 -24.55 41.64
N ASN A 802 -17.44 -24.51 42.18
CA ASN A 802 -17.78 -25.12 43.44
C ASN A 802 -19.30 -25.08 43.66
N ASP A 803 -19.85 -26.19 43.67
CA ASP A 803 -20.33 -27.04 44.77
C ASP A 803 -21.53 -26.55 45.57
N TYR A 804 -22.57 -27.43 45.49
CA TYR A 804 -23.57 -27.84 46.44
C TYR A 804 -24.57 -26.87 47.09
N GLY A 805 -25.84 -27.24 46.91
CA GLY A 805 -26.87 -27.05 47.92
C GLY A 805 -28.21 -26.54 47.37
N GLY A 806 -29.09 -27.33 47.03
CA GLY A 806 -30.25 -27.96 47.48
C GLY A 806 -31.49 -27.07 47.66
N SER A 807 -32.59 -27.62 47.15
CA SER A 807 -34.00 -27.46 47.51
C SER A 807 -34.79 -26.31 46.87
N SER A 808 -35.66 -26.66 45.98
CA SER A 808 -37.06 -27.11 46.05
C SER A 808 -38.11 -26.01 46.10
N TYR A 809 -39.14 -26.29 45.29
CA TYR A 809 -40.55 -25.81 45.33
C TYR A 809 -40.87 -24.53 44.52
N GLN A 810 -41.68 -24.56 43.61
CA GLN A 810 -43.04 -24.96 43.19
C GLN A 810 -43.54 -23.96 42.14
N GLN A 811 -43.93 -24.50 41.02
CA GLN A 811 -45.24 -24.46 40.32
C GLN A 811 -46.17 -23.27 40.54
N ARG A 812 -46.57 -22.68 39.38
CA ARG A 812 -47.96 -22.57 38.87
C ARG A 812 -47.94 -21.66 37.65
N SER A 813 -48.19 -22.19 36.46
CA SER A 813 -49.43 -22.38 35.72
C SER A 813 -50.34 -21.17 35.70
N ASN A 814 -50.57 -20.62 34.49
CA ASN A 814 -51.89 -20.58 33.85
C ASN A 814 -51.82 -19.72 32.55
N ALA A 815 -52.24 -20.34 31.49
CA ALA A 815 -52.86 -19.73 30.31
C ALA A 815 -54.38 -19.76 30.60
N PRO A 816 -55.35 -19.39 29.77
CA PRO A 816 -55.38 -18.86 28.40
C PRO A 816 -56.49 -17.85 28.14
N PHE A 817 -56.91 -17.71 26.89
CA PHE A 817 -58.14 -17.19 26.27
C PHE A 817 -57.94 -15.92 25.46
N SER A 818 -58.42 -15.76 24.29
CA SER A 818 -59.11 -16.42 23.19
C SER A 818 -59.78 -15.33 22.30
N ARG A 819 -59.77 -15.59 21.04
CA ARG A 819 -60.80 -15.34 20.02
C ARG A 819 -61.16 -13.91 19.58
N GLY A 820 -61.19 -13.82 18.24
CA GLY A 820 -61.98 -12.87 17.50
C GLY A 820 -61.79 -13.01 15.98
N GLN A 821 -62.63 -13.81 15.38
CA GLN A 821 -62.88 -14.12 13.97
C GLN A 821 -63.54 -12.97 13.19
N GLY A 822 -63.38 -13.01 11.88
CA GLY A 822 -64.26 -12.36 10.91
C GLY A 822 -63.57 -12.23 9.55
N ARG A 823 -63.60 -13.18 8.69
CA ARG A 823 -64.44 -13.51 7.49
C ARG A 823 -64.56 -12.38 6.48
N VAL A 824 -63.96 -12.55 5.28
CA VAL A 824 -64.48 -13.08 3.99
C VAL A 824 -65.10 -12.07 3.06
N GLN A 825 -64.58 -11.90 1.85
CA GLN A 825 -65.18 -12.07 0.51
C GLN A 825 -64.29 -11.41 -0.53
N GLN A 826 -63.71 -12.12 -1.47
CA GLN A 826 -64.10 -12.56 -2.81
C GLN A 826 -64.26 -11.46 -3.87
N ASN A 827 -63.34 -11.56 -4.80
CA ASN A 827 -63.30 -11.44 -6.28
C ASN A 827 -64.62 -11.08 -6.98
N PRO A 828 -64.67 -10.65 -8.28
CA PRO A 828 -63.78 -11.05 -9.39
C PRO A 828 -63.57 -10.02 -10.57
N ASN A 829 -62.66 -10.37 -11.48
CA ASN A 829 -62.68 -10.20 -12.95
C ASN A 829 -62.73 -8.82 -13.58
N ASN A 830 -61.72 -8.54 -14.42
CA ASN A 830 -62.00 -8.44 -15.87
C ASN A 830 -60.70 -8.55 -16.72
N VAL A 831 -60.84 -9.50 -17.61
CA VAL A 831 -60.07 -9.83 -18.80
C VAL A 831 -60.29 -8.77 -19.86
N TYR A 832 -59.25 -8.38 -20.58
CA TYR A 832 -59.35 -8.09 -22.03
C TYR A 832 -58.00 -8.42 -22.72
N SER A 833 -58.09 -9.41 -23.61
CA SER A 833 -57.15 -9.78 -24.67
C SER A 833 -57.44 -8.98 -25.92
N TRP A 834 -56.37 -8.68 -26.69
CA TRP A 834 -56.45 -8.62 -28.18
C TRP A 834 -55.07 -8.97 -28.75
N LYS A 835 -54.97 -10.10 -29.40
CA LYS A 835 -54.48 -10.52 -30.71
C LYS A 835 -53.83 -9.40 -31.55
N GLY A 836 -52.65 -9.47 -32.05
CA GLY A 836 -52.03 -10.34 -33.03
C GLY A 836 -52.30 -9.83 -34.45
N VAL A 837 -51.23 -9.46 -35.18
CA VAL A 837 -51.14 -9.61 -36.65
C VAL A 837 -49.68 -9.67 -37.04
N SER A 838 -49.38 -10.75 -37.75
CA SER A 838 -48.12 -11.01 -38.51
C SER A 838 -48.21 -10.35 -39.89
N SER A 839 -47.11 -9.91 -40.46
CA SER A 839 -46.79 -10.11 -41.86
C SER A 839 -45.37 -9.79 -42.25
N ASN A 840 -44.83 -10.75 -43.00
CA ASN A 840 -43.60 -10.79 -43.75
C ASN A 840 -43.35 -9.57 -44.68
N SER A 841 -42.07 -9.27 -44.96
CA SER A 841 -41.53 -9.45 -46.32
C SER A 841 -40.08 -9.00 -46.42
N ASN A 842 -39.31 -9.88 -47.04
CA ASN A 842 -37.98 -9.76 -47.65
C ASN A 842 -37.72 -8.39 -48.33
N ASN A 843 -36.45 -7.94 -48.25
CA ASN A 843 -35.65 -7.79 -49.46
C ASN A 843 -34.16 -7.49 -49.16
N SER A 844 -33.35 -8.29 -49.78
CA SER A 844 -31.93 -8.18 -50.02
C SER A 844 -31.60 -6.95 -50.89
N VAL A 845 -30.47 -6.25 -50.58
CA VAL A 845 -29.56 -5.72 -51.62
C VAL A 845 -28.18 -5.50 -50.96
N GLN A 846 -27.20 -6.27 -51.44
CA GLN A 846 -25.78 -5.93 -51.43
C GLN A 846 -25.49 -4.93 -52.55
N PRO A 847 -24.42 -4.13 -52.41
CA PRO A 847 -23.49 -4.06 -53.51
C PRO A 847 -22.03 -4.30 -53.06
N GLN A 848 -21.39 -5.17 -53.81
CA GLN A 848 -19.94 -5.26 -54.02
C GLN A 848 -19.47 -3.99 -54.74
N TRP A 849 -18.26 -3.57 -54.45
CA TRP A 849 -17.26 -3.02 -55.35
C TRP A 849 -15.86 -3.07 -54.73
N ASN A 850 -15.05 -3.93 -55.18
CA ASN A 850 -13.84 -3.87 -56.01
C ASN A 850 -12.59 -3.24 -55.44
N GLU A 851 -11.61 -4.09 -55.40
CA GLU A 851 -10.16 -3.82 -55.29
C GLU A 851 -9.68 -2.83 -56.35
N SER A 852 -8.76 -1.95 -55.96
CA SER A 852 -7.70 -1.52 -56.82
C SER A 852 -6.41 -1.28 -56.02
N LYS A 853 -5.41 -2.01 -56.42
CA LYS A 853 -3.98 -1.83 -56.10
C LYS A 853 -3.50 -0.44 -56.47
N ASP A 854 -2.73 0.20 -55.58
CA ASP A 854 -1.53 0.86 -56.09
C ASP A 854 -0.43 0.93 -55.03
N LYS A 855 0.74 0.52 -55.48
CA LYS A 855 2.03 0.61 -54.80
C LYS A 855 2.62 1.98 -55.08
N SER A 856 3.18 2.65 -54.10
CA SER A 856 4.57 3.18 -54.16
C SER A 856 4.86 4.13 -52.98
N ARG A 857 5.96 3.81 -52.30
CA ARG A 857 7.07 4.70 -51.85
C ARG A 857 6.71 5.97 -51.08
N TRP A 858 7.02 6.03 -49.81
CA TRP A 858 8.29 6.40 -49.18
C TRP A 858 8.36 5.96 -47.77
#